data_6faa80f8f70c2bd7acf360a445ee31f7
#
_entry.id   6faa80f8f70c2bd7acf360a445ee31f7
#
_cell.length_a   1.000
_cell.length_b   1.000
_cell.length_c   1.000
_cell.angle_alpha   90.00
_cell.angle_beta   90.00
_cell.angle_gamma   90.00
#
_symmetry.space_group_name_H-M   'P 1'
#
loop_
_entity.id
_entity.type
_entity.pdbx_description
1 polymer ?
#
loop_
_entity_poly.entity_id
_entity_poly.type
_entity_poly.pdbx_seq_one_letter_code
_entity_poly.pdbx_strand_id
1 'polypeptide(L)'
;MDFFSILTLLGGVGLFLFGMNMMGDSLKNLAGGSLERILEKLTTGKSKATGAIKGFGLGTGVTAIIQSSAATTIMLIGFVNAGIMKLGQAIPVVFGANVGSTATAQILRLGDLGEDMFILKLLKPSSFAPVLIGIGAFIILFAHKKKHKDIAGILVGLGILFLGMNTMEAVFAPLKESEVFQNLFLSFSNPLLGILIGLVLTAIIQSSSASVGILQALSSTGVVSYGSSIPIIIGINIGKCFTILLGSIGANKKAKRVAMSYLLFNIIGAIFFVVVIYGLQLFITFPFMDKIINRGVIANLHFMFNFIIAVLLLPFANKLADLTGKIIGDDKESKIDKELASLDPMLLDTPNIALTQAQKVMFSMTDSIKENFELGSQLLSEYNEETAGKLLENEMFIDKCESALNEYLLKITSKRLHSSERKLASELLNSVSDLERIGDHCENLLIIGRKISDEKISFSSQGTMEINTLLHATANIIDTTFTAFKNDDLTAVSRIEPLAQSITEVKEIIKDHHVIRLQTGDCDIDGGFALVDILTSLDRIGSHCSNIGLHIAKKLSTDSFDEMHGHIYTNGYKTSEEYKALYCYYMSLYSDPITEKYKASLSEFEHKISQSDANKSAAPKSAAAKTVKTDKNEQQAKKEPKLKESKKAKIEKVKQKKDSKKK
;
A
#
# COMPACT_ATOMS: atom_id res chain seq x y z
N MET A 1 -37.40 -27.45 22.22
CA MET A 1 -35.96 -27.76 21.98
C MET A 1 -35.32 -28.15 23.30
N ASP A 2 -34.69 -29.28 23.36
CA ASP A 2 -33.84 -29.65 24.50
C ASP A 2 -32.42 -29.06 24.35
N PHE A 3 -31.62 -29.16 25.39
CA PHE A 3 -30.26 -28.63 25.40
C PHE A 3 -29.36 -29.21 24.28
N PHE A 4 -29.52 -30.51 23.96
CA PHE A 4 -28.72 -31.16 22.90
C PHE A 4 -29.14 -30.66 21.51
N SER A 5 -30.42 -30.37 21.30
CA SER A 5 -30.88 -29.74 20.05
C SER A 5 -30.26 -28.38 19.83
N ILE A 6 -30.11 -27.58 20.91
CA ILE A 6 -29.44 -26.26 20.82
C ILE A 6 -27.96 -26.42 20.46
N LEU A 7 -27.26 -27.37 21.08
CA LEU A 7 -25.86 -27.64 20.74
C LEU A 7 -25.70 -28.15 19.29
N THR A 8 -26.61 -28.99 18.82
CA THR A 8 -26.63 -29.49 17.44
C THR A 8 -26.91 -28.34 16.46
N LEU A 9 -27.83 -27.42 16.80
CA LEU A 9 -28.11 -26.22 16.00
C LEU A 9 -26.87 -25.32 15.89
N LEU A 10 -26.20 -25.04 17.00
CA LEU A 10 -24.94 -24.26 17.01
C LEU A 10 -23.87 -24.93 16.16
N GLY A 11 -23.73 -26.26 16.25
CA GLY A 11 -22.84 -27.05 15.39
C GLY A 11 -23.19 -26.93 13.91
N GLY A 12 -24.49 -27.04 13.58
CA GLY A 12 -25.00 -26.88 12.21
C GLY A 12 -24.74 -25.50 11.64
N VAL A 13 -25.00 -24.44 12.43
CA VAL A 13 -24.67 -23.06 12.05
C VAL A 13 -23.15 -22.89 11.87
N GLY A 14 -22.35 -23.44 12.79
CA GLY A 14 -20.90 -23.40 12.69
C GLY A 14 -20.36 -24.04 11.41
N LEU A 15 -20.84 -25.26 11.08
CA LEU A 15 -20.50 -25.95 9.83
C LEU A 15 -20.92 -25.16 8.60
N PHE A 16 -22.14 -24.62 8.61
CA PHE A 16 -22.66 -23.78 7.51
C PHE A 16 -21.78 -22.57 7.26
N LEU A 17 -21.44 -21.81 8.30
CA LEU A 17 -20.56 -20.63 8.21
C LEU A 17 -19.14 -21.00 7.78
N PHE A 18 -18.59 -22.08 8.33
CA PHE A 18 -17.25 -22.57 7.96
C PHE A 18 -17.19 -22.98 6.49
N GLY A 19 -18.19 -23.75 6.03
CA GLY A 19 -18.30 -24.17 4.62
C GLY A 19 -18.43 -22.99 3.67
N MET A 20 -19.25 -22.00 4.03
CA MET A 20 -19.42 -20.76 3.26
C MET A 20 -18.12 -19.96 3.16
N ASN A 21 -17.42 -19.77 4.27
CA ASN A 21 -16.14 -19.03 4.28
C ASN A 21 -15.07 -19.79 3.49
N MET A 22 -14.92 -21.09 3.68
CA MET A 22 -13.95 -21.92 2.96
C MET A 22 -14.18 -21.88 1.45
N MET A 23 -15.45 -21.97 1.01
CA MET A 23 -15.82 -21.84 -0.40
C MET A 23 -15.50 -20.44 -0.94
N GLY A 24 -15.87 -19.38 -0.21
CA GLY A 24 -15.63 -18.00 -0.59
C GLY A 24 -14.13 -17.67 -0.70
N ASP A 25 -13.32 -18.07 0.28
CA ASP A 25 -11.87 -17.88 0.28
C ASP A 25 -11.20 -18.61 -0.87
N SER A 26 -11.65 -19.85 -1.16
CA SER A 26 -11.12 -20.65 -2.27
C SER A 26 -11.48 -20.04 -3.63
N LEU A 27 -12.70 -19.51 -3.79
CA LEU A 27 -13.12 -18.77 -4.99
C LEU A 27 -12.30 -17.49 -5.16
N LYS A 28 -12.09 -16.74 -4.08
CA LYS A 28 -11.26 -15.52 -4.08
C LYS A 28 -9.82 -15.86 -4.48
N ASN A 29 -9.22 -16.89 -3.91
CA ASN A 29 -7.87 -17.34 -4.24
C ASN A 29 -7.74 -17.78 -5.70
N LEU A 30 -8.75 -18.50 -6.23
CA LEU A 30 -8.76 -18.96 -7.62
C LEU A 30 -8.90 -17.82 -8.62
N ALA A 31 -9.68 -16.79 -8.28
CA ALA A 31 -9.85 -15.58 -9.08
C ALA A 31 -8.56 -14.72 -9.07
N GLY A 32 -7.76 -14.83 -8.00
CA GLY A 32 -6.50 -14.11 -7.81
C GLY A 32 -6.67 -12.59 -7.85
N GLY A 33 -5.57 -11.83 -7.96
CA GLY A 33 -5.57 -10.37 -8.10
C GLY A 33 -6.17 -9.84 -9.42
N SER A 34 -6.79 -10.72 -10.22
CA SER A 34 -7.47 -10.34 -11.48
C SER A 34 -8.73 -9.54 -11.20
N LEU A 35 -9.46 -9.85 -10.11
CA LEU A 35 -10.70 -9.15 -9.76
C LEU A 35 -10.43 -7.71 -9.37
N GLU A 36 -9.39 -7.47 -8.58
CA GLU A 36 -8.97 -6.14 -8.15
C GLU A 36 -8.52 -5.32 -9.35
N ARG A 37 -7.69 -5.89 -10.24
CA ARG A 37 -7.25 -5.23 -11.48
C ARG A 37 -8.40 -4.94 -12.45
N ILE A 38 -9.42 -5.80 -12.50
CA ILE A 38 -10.62 -5.58 -13.31
C ILE A 38 -11.44 -4.43 -12.72
N LEU A 39 -11.61 -4.39 -11.38
CA LEU A 39 -12.29 -3.29 -10.68
C LEU A 39 -11.59 -1.95 -10.96
N GLU A 40 -10.28 -1.89 -10.85
CA GLU A 40 -9.49 -0.70 -11.12
C GLU A 40 -9.63 -0.23 -12.59
N LYS A 41 -9.40 -1.12 -13.55
CA LYS A 41 -9.41 -0.77 -14.99
C LYS A 41 -10.78 -0.41 -15.55
N LEU A 42 -11.85 -1.08 -15.14
CA LEU A 42 -13.19 -0.85 -15.68
C LEU A 42 -13.88 0.39 -15.11
N THR A 43 -13.47 0.83 -13.93
CA THR A 43 -14.01 2.04 -13.29
C THR A 43 -13.39 3.33 -13.84
N THR A 44 -12.28 3.27 -14.57
CA THR A 44 -11.60 4.43 -15.18
C THR A 44 -12.18 4.88 -16.54
N GLY A 45 -13.29 4.30 -17.01
CA GLY A 45 -13.91 4.58 -18.32
C GLY A 45 -14.53 5.97 -18.48
N LYS A 46 -14.40 6.57 -19.67
CA LYS A 46 -14.73 7.97 -20.00
C LYS A 46 -16.24 8.32 -20.11
N SER A 47 -17.20 7.39 -20.08
CA SER A 47 -18.63 7.66 -20.30
C SER A 47 -19.49 7.41 -19.04
N LYS A 48 -20.28 8.43 -18.62
CA LYS A 48 -21.04 8.41 -17.35
C LYS A 48 -22.15 7.31 -17.29
N ALA A 49 -22.92 7.10 -18.35
CA ALA A 49 -24.04 6.14 -18.33
C ALA A 49 -23.56 4.69 -18.54
N THR A 50 -22.68 4.46 -19.51
CA THR A 50 -22.06 3.14 -19.72
C THR A 50 -21.17 2.74 -18.54
N GLY A 51 -20.59 3.70 -17.83
CA GLY A 51 -19.81 3.48 -16.62
C GLY A 51 -20.65 2.93 -15.47
N ALA A 52 -21.87 3.45 -15.27
CA ALA A 52 -22.78 2.99 -14.22
C ALA A 52 -23.24 1.54 -14.44
N ILE A 53 -23.63 1.18 -15.67
CA ILE A 53 -24.05 -0.20 -16.01
C ILE A 53 -22.87 -1.18 -15.89
N LYS A 54 -21.68 -0.78 -16.36
CA LYS A 54 -20.47 -1.59 -16.21
C LYS A 54 -20.10 -1.77 -14.74
N GLY A 55 -20.13 -0.70 -13.94
CA GLY A 55 -19.89 -0.76 -12.51
C GLY A 55 -20.87 -1.68 -11.78
N PHE A 56 -22.17 -1.58 -12.11
CA PHE A 56 -23.20 -2.48 -11.59
C PHE A 56 -22.92 -3.94 -11.94
N GLY A 57 -22.69 -4.25 -13.21
CA GLY A 57 -22.37 -5.62 -13.66
C GLY A 57 -21.10 -6.16 -13.00
N LEU A 58 -20.08 -5.32 -12.88
CA LEU A 58 -18.82 -5.66 -12.22
C LEU A 58 -19.04 -5.97 -10.74
N GLY A 59 -19.76 -5.09 -10.01
CA GLY A 59 -20.08 -5.30 -8.59
C GLY A 59 -20.85 -6.61 -8.38
N THR A 60 -21.82 -6.89 -9.25
CA THR A 60 -22.59 -8.15 -9.23
C THR A 60 -21.67 -9.36 -9.43
N GLY A 61 -20.84 -9.36 -10.45
CA GLY A 61 -19.95 -10.46 -10.78
C GLY A 61 -18.89 -10.71 -9.69
N VAL A 62 -18.20 -9.65 -9.27
CA VAL A 62 -17.17 -9.73 -8.22
C VAL A 62 -17.76 -10.27 -6.92
N THR A 63 -18.91 -9.72 -6.49
CA THR A 63 -19.54 -10.15 -5.24
C THR A 63 -20.11 -11.56 -5.33
N ALA A 64 -20.63 -11.97 -6.48
CA ALA A 64 -21.07 -13.36 -6.69
C ALA A 64 -19.90 -14.35 -6.58
N ILE A 65 -18.69 -13.96 -6.98
CA ILE A 65 -17.48 -14.77 -6.84
C ILE A 65 -16.96 -14.72 -5.40
N ILE A 66 -16.78 -13.54 -4.82
CA ILE A 66 -16.28 -13.36 -3.44
C ILE A 66 -17.31 -13.84 -2.40
N GLN A 67 -18.59 -13.86 -2.75
CA GLN A 67 -19.74 -14.20 -1.91
C GLN A 67 -19.91 -13.31 -0.66
N SER A 68 -19.31 -12.13 -0.68
CA SER A 68 -19.36 -11.15 0.40
C SER A 68 -19.51 -9.73 -0.13
N SER A 69 -20.72 -9.16 0.01
CA SER A 69 -20.95 -7.74 -0.32
C SER A 69 -20.23 -6.80 0.63
N ALA A 70 -20.03 -7.23 1.90
CA ALA A 70 -19.26 -6.47 2.86
C ALA A 70 -17.79 -6.36 2.43
N ALA A 71 -17.14 -7.48 2.07
CA ALA A 71 -15.76 -7.48 1.60
C ALA A 71 -15.60 -6.63 0.32
N THR A 72 -16.49 -6.78 -0.66
CA THR A 72 -16.46 -5.96 -1.88
C THR A 72 -16.62 -4.47 -1.57
N THR A 73 -17.54 -4.11 -0.67
CA THR A 73 -17.79 -2.70 -0.33
C THR A 73 -16.65 -2.11 0.51
N ILE A 74 -16.06 -2.85 1.44
CA ILE A 74 -14.88 -2.42 2.20
C ILE A 74 -13.69 -2.18 1.26
N MET A 75 -13.49 -3.04 0.26
CA MET A 75 -12.49 -2.82 -0.78
C MET A 75 -12.75 -1.53 -1.59
N LEU A 76 -14.01 -1.24 -1.92
CA LEU A 76 -14.39 0.02 -2.58
C LEU A 76 -14.16 1.23 -1.67
N ILE A 77 -14.42 1.11 -0.37
CA ILE A 77 -14.08 2.13 0.64
C ILE A 77 -12.58 2.40 0.60
N GLY A 78 -11.74 1.35 0.61
CA GLY A 78 -10.30 1.48 0.48
C GLY A 78 -9.87 2.15 -0.82
N PHE A 79 -10.48 1.80 -1.97
CA PHE A 79 -10.17 2.43 -3.27
C PHE A 79 -10.52 3.92 -3.31
N VAL A 80 -11.66 4.29 -2.72
CA VAL A 80 -12.05 5.71 -2.65
C VAL A 80 -11.17 6.46 -1.65
N ASN A 81 -10.80 5.84 -0.53
CA ASN A 81 -9.91 6.39 0.48
C ASN A 81 -8.51 6.69 -0.10
N ALA A 82 -7.97 5.73 -0.84
CA ALA A 82 -6.68 5.84 -1.53
C ALA A 82 -6.72 6.70 -2.83
N GLY A 83 -7.88 7.27 -3.18
CA GLY A 83 -8.02 8.08 -4.38
C GLY A 83 -7.96 7.32 -5.72
N ILE A 84 -7.93 5.98 -5.69
CA ILE A 84 -7.91 5.11 -6.89
C ILE A 84 -9.23 5.24 -7.66
N MET A 85 -10.35 5.42 -6.93
CA MET A 85 -11.69 5.46 -7.48
C MET A 85 -12.46 6.69 -6.97
N LYS A 86 -13.25 7.32 -7.85
CA LYS A 86 -14.15 8.40 -7.44
C LYS A 86 -15.44 7.82 -6.84
N LEU A 87 -16.04 8.52 -5.86
CA LEU A 87 -17.28 8.11 -5.21
C LEU A 87 -18.40 7.75 -6.21
N GLY A 88 -18.61 8.58 -7.26
CA GLY A 88 -19.62 8.32 -8.27
C GLY A 88 -19.41 7.05 -9.10
N GLN A 89 -18.18 6.54 -9.14
CA GLN A 89 -17.83 5.26 -9.79
C GLN A 89 -18.07 4.07 -8.82
N ALA A 90 -17.83 4.27 -7.53
CA ALA A 90 -18.00 3.24 -6.52
C ALA A 90 -19.48 2.89 -6.27
N ILE A 91 -20.40 3.87 -6.28
CA ILE A 91 -21.82 3.66 -5.96
C ILE A 91 -22.50 2.63 -6.87
N PRO A 92 -22.36 2.66 -8.22
CA PRO A 92 -22.94 1.61 -9.07
C PRO A 92 -22.38 0.22 -8.76
N VAL A 93 -21.10 0.11 -8.39
CA VAL A 93 -20.47 -1.16 -7.97
C VAL A 93 -21.07 -1.66 -6.66
N VAL A 94 -21.34 -0.76 -5.70
CA VAL A 94 -22.05 -1.04 -4.45
C VAL A 94 -23.44 -1.61 -4.72
N PHE A 95 -24.19 -1.04 -5.67
CA PHE A 95 -25.51 -1.56 -6.04
C PHE A 95 -25.41 -2.98 -6.63
N GLY A 96 -24.43 -3.20 -7.51
CA GLY A 96 -24.13 -4.52 -8.04
C GLY A 96 -23.73 -5.51 -6.95
N ALA A 97 -22.92 -5.08 -5.97
CA ALA A 97 -22.51 -5.93 -4.86
C ALA A 97 -23.70 -6.43 -4.01
N ASN A 98 -24.72 -5.60 -3.83
CA ASN A 98 -25.95 -6.02 -3.16
C ASN A 98 -26.67 -7.15 -3.93
N VAL A 99 -26.75 -7.04 -5.26
CA VAL A 99 -27.36 -8.09 -6.10
C VAL A 99 -26.47 -9.35 -6.12
N GLY A 100 -25.17 -9.20 -6.29
CA GLY A 100 -24.23 -10.32 -6.31
C GLY A 100 -24.24 -11.17 -5.02
N SER A 101 -24.50 -10.54 -3.86
CA SER A 101 -24.61 -11.26 -2.59
C SER A 101 -25.78 -12.27 -2.54
N THR A 102 -26.75 -12.15 -3.44
CA THR A 102 -27.88 -13.09 -3.49
C THR A 102 -27.53 -14.41 -4.16
N ALA A 103 -26.37 -14.51 -4.83
CA ALA A 103 -25.92 -15.72 -5.50
C ALA A 103 -25.84 -16.92 -4.55
N THR A 104 -25.40 -16.71 -3.30
CA THR A 104 -25.35 -17.76 -2.28
C THR A 104 -26.72 -18.37 -2.02
N ALA A 105 -27.76 -17.54 -1.86
CA ALA A 105 -29.12 -18.02 -1.65
C ALA A 105 -29.64 -18.82 -2.87
N GLN A 106 -29.23 -18.45 -4.09
CA GLN A 106 -29.58 -19.20 -5.30
C GLN A 106 -28.84 -20.55 -5.37
N ILE A 107 -27.64 -20.67 -4.85
CA ILE A 107 -26.93 -21.95 -4.70
C ILE A 107 -27.66 -22.85 -3.68
N LEU A 108 -28.08 -22.30 -2.53
CA LEU A 108 -28.77 -23.03 -1.47
C LEU A 108 -30.11 -23.59 -1.90
N ARG A 109 -30.80 -22.97 -2.88
CA ARG A 109 -32.08 -23.49 -3.42
C ARG A 109 -31.98 -24.84 -4.11
N LEU A 110 -30.75 -25.27 -4.51
CA LEU A 110 -30.54 -26.60 -5.06
C LEU A 110 -31.00 -27.72 -4.12
N GLY A 111 -31.17 -27.40 -2.81
CA GLY A 111 -31.73 -28.31 -1.84
C GLY A 111 -33.19 -28.74 -2.06
N ASP A 112 -33.96 -27.95 -2.83
CA ASP A 112 -35.38 -28.20 -3.11
C ASP A 112 -35.63 -29.00 -4.42
N LEU A 113 -34.60 -29.60 -5.03
CA LEU A 113 -34.75 -30.41 -6.24
C LEU A 113 -35.65 -31.64 -5.95
N GLY A 114 -36.68 -31.86 -6.80
CA GLY A 114 -37.70 -32.89 -6.63
C GLY A 114 -37.15 -34.34 -6.60
N GLU A 115 -38.03 -35.27 -6.18
CA GLU A 115 -37.61 -36.69 -5.91
C GLU A 115 -37.86 -37.67 -7.05
N ASP A 116 -38.49 -37.20 -8.16
CA ASP A 116 -39.10 -38.11 -9.13
C ASP A 116 -38.14 -38.77 -10.10
N MET A 117 -36.87 -38.34 -10.18
CA MET A 117 -35.87 -38.95 -11.05
C MET A 117 -34.60 -39.33 -10.26
N PHE A 118 -33.98 -40.49 -10.56
CA PHE A 118 -32.73 -40.94 -9.95
C PHE A 118 -31.60 -39.89 -10.02
N ILE A 119 -31.47 -39.22 -11.16
CA ILE A 119 -30.48 -38.14 -11.36
C ILE A 119 -30.73 -36.98 -10.41
N LEU A 120 -32.00 -36.59 -10.19
CA LEU A 120 -32.37 -35.54 -9.24
C LEU A 120 -32.10 -35.93 -7.77
N LYS A 121 -32.28 -37.19 -7.42
CA LYS A 121 -31.88 -37.74 -6.10
C LYS A 121 -30.37 -37.64 -5.88
N LEU A 122 -29.56 -37.91 -6.91
CA LEU A 122 -28.11 -37.79 -6.85
C LEU A 122 -27.67 -36.33 -6.70
N LEU A 123 -28.41 -35.38 -7.25
CA LEU A 123 -28.16 -33.95 -7.16
C LEU A 123 -28.69 -33.29 -5.87
N LYS A 124 -29.37 -34.05 -5.00
CA LYS A 124 -29.77 -33.54 -3.66
C LYS A 124 -28.54 -33.27 -2.80
N PRO A 125 -28.53 -32.15 -2.05
CA PRO A 125 -27.43 -31.81 -1.13
C PRO A 125 -27.08 -32.94 -0.15
N SER A 126 -28.08 -33.67 0.37
CA SER A 126 -27.87 -34.81 1.26
C SER A 126 -27.07 -35.95 0.60
N SER A 127 -27.16 -36.10 -0.71
CA SER A 127 -26.48 -37.17 -1.45
C SER A 127 -25.12 -36.73 -1.98
N PHE A 128 -25.02 -35.53 -2.58
CA PHE A 128 -23.75 -35.12 -3.20
C PHE A 128 -22.79 -34.42 -2.22
N ALA A 129 -23.25 -33.82 -1.13
CA ALA A 129 -22.38 -33.13 -0.17
C ALA A 129 -21.26 -34.05 0.39
N PRO A 130 -21.54 -35.29 0.85
CA PRO A 130 -20.47 -36.21 1.26
C PRO A 130 -19.48 -36.54 0.14
N VAL A 131 -19.97 -36.67 -1.10
CA VAL A 131 -19.12 -36.94 -2.28
C VAL A 131 -18.20 -35.75 -2.58
N LEU A 132 -18.71 -34.52 -2.53
CA LEU A 132 -17.89 -33.31 -2.70
C LEU A 132 -16.83 -33.20 -1.62
N ILE A 133 -17.19 -33.48 -0.35
CA ILE A 133 -16.24 -33.47 0.76
C ILE A 133 -15.15 -34.55 0.51
N GLY A 134 -15.54 -35.76 0.14
CA GLY A 134 -14.61 -36.87 -0.11
C GLY A 134 -13.64 -36.56 -1.25
N ILE A 135 -14.16 -36.16 -2.41
CA ILE A 135 -13.34 -35.79 -3.58
C ILE A 135 -12.43 -34.60 -3.24
N GLY A 136 -12.98 -33.57 -2.64
CA GLY A 136 -12.21 -32.37 -2.30
C GLY A 136 -11.13 -32.68 -1.25
N ALA A 137 -11.43 -33.43 -0.21
CA ALA A 137 -10.46 -33.86 0.79
C ALA A 137 -9.32 -34.67 0.15
N PHE A 138 -9.65 -35.63 -0.74
CA PHE A 138 -8.65 -36.40 -1.48
C PHE A 138 -7.73 -35.47 -2.30
N ILE A 139 -8.30 -34.51 -3.04
CA ILE A 139 -7.50 -33.54 -3.81
C ILE A 139 -6.62 -32.68 -2.88
N ILE A 140 -7.13 -32.22 -1.72
CA ILE A 140 -6.34 -31.42 -0.76
C ILE A 140 -5.12 -32.20 -0.27
N LEU A 141 -5.28 -33.51 0.01
CA LEU A 141 -4.22 -34.37 0.53
C LEU A 141 -3.14 -34.68 -0.52
N PHE A 142 -3.53 -34.91 -1.78
CA PHE A 142 -2.61 -35.41 -2.81
C PHE A 142 -2.20 -34.37 -3.87
N ALA A 143 -2.89 -33.25 -4.00
CA ALA A 143 -2.52 -32.23 -4.97
C ALA A 143 -1.35 -31.36 -4.49
N HIS A 144 -0.36 -31.18 -5.36
CA HIS A 144 0.79 -30.32 -5.10
C HIS A 144 0.55 -28.86 -5.58
N LYS A 145 -0.25 -28.66 -6.63
CA LYS A 145 -0.52 -27.34 -7.21
C LYS A 145 -1.58 -26.60 -6.40
N LYS A 146 -1.29 -25.33 -6.05
CA LYS A 146 -2.18 -24.45 -5.29
C LYS A 146 -3.57 -24.34 -5.94
N LYS A 147 -3.64 -24.19 -7.27
CA LYS A 147 -4.90 -24.10 -8.02
C LYS A 147 -5.82 -25.31 -7.79
N HIS A 148 -5.27 -26.53 -7.70
CA HIS A 148 -6.06 -27.73 -7.42
C HIS A 148 -6.57 -27.74 -5.98
N LYS A 149 -5.77 -27.25 -5.02
CA LYS A 149 -6.18 -27.12 -3.61
C LYS A 149 -7.30 -26.08 -3.45
N ASP A 150 -7.26 -24.99 -4.21
CA ASP A 150 -8.33 -23.99 -4.19
C ASP A 150 -9.62 -24.54 -4.79
N ILE A 151 -9.57 -25.30 -5.91
CA ILE A 151 -10.74 -26.01 -6.46
C ILE A 151 -11.29 -27.00 -5.44
N ALA A 152 -10.43 -27.76 -4.79
CA ALA A 152 -10.82 -28.71 -3.76
C ALA A 152 -11.47 -28.03 -2.55
N GLY A 153 -10.96 -26.85 -2.16
CA GLY A 153 -11.55 -26.00 -1.12
C GLY A 153 -12.96 -25.55 -1.45
N ILE A 154 -13.27 -25.27 -2.72
CA ILE A 154 -14.63 -24.98 -3.17
C ILE A 154 -15.53 -26.20 -2.98
N LEU A 155 -15.08 -27.39 -3.37
CA LEU A 155 -15.85 -28.63 -3.26
C LEU A 155 -16.13 -28.98 -1.79
N VAL A 156 -15.10 -28.97 -0.96
CA VAL A 156 -15.23 -29.25 0.48
C VAL A 156 -16.09 -28.20 1.16
N GLY A 157 -15.85 -26.92 0.87
CA GLY A 157 -16.64 -25.81 1.44
C GLY A 157 -18.12 -25.92 1.10
N LEU A 158 -18.45 -26.21 -0.15
CA LEU A 158 -19.83 -26.41 -0.61
C LEU A 158 -20.46 -27.65 0.08
N GLY A 159 -19.73 -28.74 0.19
CA GLY A 159 -20.20 -29.95 0.87
C GLY A 159 -20.47 -29.72 2.36
N ILE A 160 -19.55 -29.06 3.08
CA ILE A 160 -19.71 -28.72 4.50
C ILE A 160 -20.87 -27.74 4.71
N LEU A 161 -21.03 -26.77 3.82
CA LEU A 161 -22.14 -25.82 3.85
C LEU A 161 -23.50 -26.54 3.81
N PHE A 162 -23.67 -27.46 2.86
CA PHE A 162 -24.91 -28.25 2.79
C PHE A 162 -25.08 -29.23 3.97
N LEU A 163 -23.99 -29.78 4.48
CA LEU A 163 -24.05 -30.62 5.69
C LEU A 163 -24.54 -29.81 6.90
N GLY A 164 -24.01 -28.59 7.10
CA GLY A 164 -24.47 -27.67 8.14
C GLY A 164 -25.95 -27.30 7.99
N MET A 165 -26.40 -27.04 6.76
CA MET A 165 -27.79 -26.75 6.46
C MET A 165 -28.70 -27.95 6.79
N ASN A 166 -28.36 -29.15 6.37
CA ASN A 166 -29.12 -30.37 6.69
C ASN A 166 -29.16 -30.64 8.21
N THR A 167 -28.07 -30.35 8.93
CA THR A 167 -28.02 -30.46 10.40
C THR A 167 -29.01 -29.46 11.05
N MET A 168 -29.05 -28.21 10.59
CA MET A 168 -30.04 -27.23 11.09
C MET A 168 -31.47 -27.68 10.81
N GLU A 169 -31.77 -28.17 9.61
CA GLU A 169 -33.11 -28.66 9.23
C GLU A 169 -33.58 -29.83 10.10
N ALA A 170 -32.68 -30.76 10.38
CA ALA A 170 -32.99 -31.90 11.27
C ALA A 170 -33.38 -31.42 12.67
N VAL A 171 -32.76 -30.36 13.18
CA VAL A 171 -33.11 -29.74 14.47
C VAL A 171 -34.42 -28.95 14.38
N PHE A 172 -34.73 -28.30 13.25
CA PHE A 172 -35.94 -27.54 13.06
C PHE A 172 -37.17 -28.41 12.77
N ALA A 173 -37.02 -29.60 12.20
CA ALA A 173 -38.11 -30.45 11.79
C ALA A 173 -39.15 -30.73 12.92
N PRO A 174 -38.75 -31.05 14.17
CA PRO A 174 -39.70 -31.24 15.25
C PRO A 174 -40.45 -30.00 15.68
N LEU A 175 -39.95 -28.79 15.37
CA LEU A 175 -40.60 -27.53 15.74
C LEU A 175 -41.85 -27.25 14.91
N LYS A 176 -42.03 -27.92 13.78
CA LYS A 176 -43.23 -27.82 12.95
C LYS A 176 -44.49 -28.10 13.73
N GLU A 177 -44.44 -29.02 14.68
CA GLU A 177 -45.60 -29.44 15.52
C GLU A 177 -45.75 -28.57 16.76
N SER A 178 -44.85 -27.64 17.04
CA SER A 178 -44.90 -26.77 18.21
C SER A 178 -45.81 -25.56 17.95
N GLU A 179 -46.95 -25.47 18.63
CA GLU A 179 -47.87 -24.33 18.57
C GLU A 179 -47.17 -23.00 18.96
N VAL A 180 -46.26 -23.05 19.95
CA VAL A 180 -45.49 -21.86 20.37
C VAL A 180 -44.60 -21.35 19.23
N PHE A 181 -43.99 -22.28 18.50
CA PHE A 181 -43.11 -21.93 17.35
C PHE A 181 -43.92 -21.38 16.17
N GLN A 182 -45.08 -22.00 15.87
CA GLN A 182 -45.99 -21.51 14.83
C GLN A 182 -46.50 -20.10 15.17
N ASN A 183 -46.96 -19.87 16.40
CA ASN A 183 -47.44 -18.56 16.85
C ASN A 183 -46.34 -17.50 16.85
N LEU A 184 -45.11 -17.88 17.19
CA LEU A 184 -43.95 -16.98 17.07
C LEU A 184 -43.71 -16.57 15.62
N PHE A 185 -43.74 -17.51 14.66
CA PHE A 185 -43.59 -17.19 13.24
C PHE A 185 -44.74 -16.36 12.67
N LEU A 186 -45.99 -16.58 13.14
CA LEU A 186 -47.14 -15.74 12.80
C LEU A 186 -46.92 -14.31 13.28
N SER A 187 -46.33 -14.12 14.46
CA SER A 187 -46.01 -12.79 14.99
C SER A 187 -45.01 -12.04 14.10
N PHE A 188 -44.11 -12.74 13.39
CA PHE A 188 -43.16 -12.14 12.45
C PHE A 188 -43.79 -11.63 11.15
N SER A 189 -45.08 -11.93 10.91
CA SER A 189 -45.88 -11.30 9.85
C SER A 189 -46.15 -9.82 10.14
N ASN A 190 -46.00 -9.36 11.40
CA ASN A 190 -45.93 -7.95 11.71
C ASN A 190 -44.65 -7.34 11.08
N PRO A 191 -44.79 -6.31 10.20
CA PRO A 191 -43.64 -5.77 9.44
C PRO A 191 -42.52 -5.27 10.34
N LEU A 192 -42.84 -4.59 11.42
CA LEU A 192 -41.84 -4.00 12.33
C LEU A 192 -41.04 -5.11 13.06
N LEU A 193 -41.77 -6.11 13.56
CA LEU A 193 -41.17 -7.21 14.33
C LEU A 193 -40.30 -8.09 13.42
N GLY A 194 -40.79 -8.44 12.22
CA GLY A 194 -40.03 -9.21 11.25
C GLY A 194 -38.75 -8.49 10.76
N ILE A 195 -38.86 -7.17 10.48
CA ILE A 195 -37.68 -6.35 10.12
C ILE A 195 -36.67 -6.31 11.28
N LEU A 196 -37.13 -6.10 12.52
CA LEU A 196 -36.25 -6.05 13.68
C LEU A 196 -35.49 -7.36 13.87
N ILE A 197 -36.18 -8.51 13.75
CA ILE A 197 -35.53 -9.83 13.87
C ILE A 197 -34.52 -10.07 12.78
N GLY A 198 -34.86 -9.79 11.51
CA GLY A 198 -33.93 -9.91 10.41
C GLY A 198 -32.71 -9.03 10.57
N LEU A 199 -32.89 -7.79 11.05
CA LEU A 199 -31.82 -6.83 11.32
C LEU A 199 -30.89 -7.34 12.43
N VAL A 200 -31.46 -7.69 13.61
CA VAL A 200 -30.68 -8.15 14.78
C VAL A 200 -29.93 -9.43 14.45
N LEU A 201 -30.58 -10.41 13.83
CA LEU A 201 -29.96 -11.66 13.40
C LEU A 201 -28.73 -11.41 12.52
N THR A 202 -28.89 -10.54 11.52
CA THR A 202 -27.82 -10.26 10.58
C THR A 202 -26.70 -9.39 11.19
N ALA A 203 -27.06 -8.46 12.07
CA ALA A 203 -26.05 -7.65 12.78
C ALA A 203 -25.18 -8.50 13.71
N ILE A 204 -25.74 -9.53 14.35
CA ILE A 204 -25.01 -10.48 15.20
C ILE A 204 -24.13 -11.41 14.34
N ILE A 205 -24.70 -12.04 13.30
CA ILE A 205 -23.99 -13.00 12.43
C ILE A 205 -23.00 -12.27 11.49
N GLN A 206 -23.24 -10.99 11.21
CA GLN A 206 -22.46 -10.17 10.26
C GLN A 206 -22.41 -10.73 8.82
N SER A 207 -23.34 -11.58 8.46
CA SER A 207 -23.47 -12.21 7.15
C SER A 207 -24.93 -12.34 6.72
N SER A 208 -25.30 -11.55 5.71
CA SER A 208 -26.67 -11.64 5.15
C SER A 208 -26.92 -12.97 4.44
N SER A 209 -25.90 -13.54 3.78
CA SER A 209 -26.00 -14.85 3.14
C SER A 209 -26.27 -15.96 4.15
N ALA A 210 -25.63 -15.88 5.32
CA ALA A 210 -25.87 -16.84 6.41
C ALA A 210 -27.28 -16.66 7.01
N SER A 211 -27.72 -15.44 7.25
CA SER A 211 -29.06 -15.16 7.77
C SER A 211 -30.18 -15.64 6.82
N VAL A 212 -30.00 -15.44 5.50
CA VAL A 212 -30.91 -15.97 4.49
C VAL A 212 -30.84 -17.50 4.46
N GLY A 213 -29.65 -18.11 4.59
CA GLY A 213 -29.48 -19.55 4.67
C GLY A 213 -30.21 -20.18 5.88
N ILE A 214 -30.16 -19.53 7.04
CA ILE A 214 -30.94 -19.97 8.24
C ILE A 214 -32.45 -19.87 7.96
N LEU A 215 -32.91 -18.78 7.33
CA LEU A 215 -34.31 -18.63 6.95
C LEU A 215 -34.74 -19.71 5.94
N GLN A 216 -33.86 -20.06 4.98
CA GLN A 216 -34.09 -21.14 4.04
C GLN A 216 -34.13 -22.52 4.73
N ALA A 217 -33.26 -22.76 5.72
CA ALA A 217 -33.33 -23.99 6.53
C ALA A 217 -34.63 -24.07 7.34
N LEU A 218 -35.06 -22.95 7.93
CA LEU A 218 -36.36 -22.86 8.63
C LEU A 218 -37.56 -23.09 7.71
N SER A 219 -37.48 -22.75 6.43
CA SER A 219 -38.59 -22.98 5.49
C SER A 219 -38.92 -24.46 5.30
N SER A 220 -37.98 -25.38 5.58
CA SER A 220 -38.26 -26.83 5.59
C SER A 220 -39.27 -27.28 6.63
N THR A 221 -39.51 -26.47 7.68
CA THR A 221 -40.55 -26.75 8.69
C THR A 221 -41.96 -26.61 8.13
N GLY A 222 -42.17 -25.93 7.01
CA GLY A 222 -43.47 -25.64 6.45
C GLY A 222 -44.31 -24.63 7.26
N VAL A 223 -43.66 -23.83 8.12
CA VAL A 223 -44.30 -22.76 8.90
C VAL A 223 -44.02 -21.37 8.31
N VAL A 224 -42.97 -21.26 7.49
CA VAL A 224 -42.51 -20.00 6.92
C VAL A 224 -43.40 -19.59 5.75
N SER A 225 -44.08 -18.43 5.85
CA SER A 225 -44.95 -17.88 4.81
C SER A 225 -44.30 -16.67 4.12
N TYR A 226 -44.90 -16.17 3.02
CA TYR A 226 -44.53 -14.88 2.44
C TYR A 226 -44.64 -13.74 3.47
N GLY A 227 -45.72 -13.72 4.25
CA GLY A 227 -45.97 -12.68 5.24
C GLY A 227 -44.86 -12.56 6.29
N SER A 228 -44.35 -13.70 6.77
CA SER A 228 -43.23 -13.68 7.73
C SER A 228 -41.86 -13.47 7.10
N SER A 229 -41.65 -13.96 5.86
CA SER A 229 -40.33 -13.91 5.21
C SER A 229 -40.00 -12.54 4.64
N ILE A 230 -40.96 -11.83 4.06
CA ILE A 230 -40.71 -10.53 3.43
C ILE A 230 -40.11 -9.53 4.43
N PRO A 231 -40.71 -9.27 5.61
CA PRO A 231 -40.16 -8.33 6.57
C PRO A 231 -38.81 -8.80 7.12
N ILE A 232 -38.62 -10.11 7.35
CA ILE A 232 -37.33 -10.65 7.78
C ILE A 232 -36.24 -10.37 6.73
N ILE A 233 -36.48 -10.59 5.42
CA ILE A 233 -35.54 -10.31 4.33
C ILE A 233 -35.22 -8.81 4.26
N ILE A 234 -36.22 -7.94 4.44
CA ILE A 234 -35.98 -6.48 4.52
C ILE A 234 -35.03 -6.16 5.67
N GLY A 235 -35.29 -6.73 6.85
CA GLY A 235 -34.43 -6.58 8.03
C GLY A 235 -32.99 -7.09 7.81
N ILE A 236 -32.85 -8.25 7.18
CA ILE A 236 -31.52 -8.83 6.81
C ILE A 236 -30.73 -7.84 5.95
N ASN A 237 -31.38 -7.20 4.98
CA ASN A 237 -30.73 -6.23 4.11
C ASN A 237 -30.32 -4.93 4.83
N ILE A 238 -31.02 -4.52 5.88
CA ILE A 238 -30.56 -3.40 6.72
C ILE A 238 -29.42 -3.86 7.65
N GLY A 239 -29.57 -5.04 8.26
CA GLY A 239 -28.59 -5.57 9.24
C GLY A 239 -27.18 -5.74 8.68
N LYS A 240 -27.04 -6.11 7.40
CA LYS A 240 -25.71 -6.24 6.74
C LYS A 240 -24.94 -4.91 6.62
N CYS A 241 -25.62 -3.76 6.74
CA CYS A 241 -24.98 -2.45 6.70
C CYS A 241 -24.08 -2.21 7.92
N PHE A 242 -24.37 -2.87 9.04
CA PHE A 242 -23.61 -2.71 10.27
C PHE A 242 -22.12 -3.07 10.10
N THR A 243 -21.83 -4.19 9.45
CA THR A 243 -20.45 -4.62 9.14
C THR A 243 -19.69 -3.59 8.31
N ILE A 244 -20.35 -2.97 7.33
CA ILE A 244 -19.73 -2.00 6.43
C ILE A 244 -19.51 -0.66 7.15
N LEU A 245 -20.45 -0.25 8.00
CA LEU A 245 -20.28 0.95 8.82
C LEU A 245 -19.12 0.80 9.80
N LEU A 246 -19.00 -0.35 10.46
CA LEU A 246 -17.83 -0.65 11.32
C LEU A 246 -16.53 -0.63 10.51
N GLY A 247 -16.51 -1.24 9.33
CA GLY A 247 -15.35 -1.25 8.44
C GLY A 247 -14.97 0.14 7.89
N SER A 248 -15.85 1.14 7.98
CA SER A 248 -15.55 2.51 7.56
C SER A 248 -14.99 3.39 8.69
N ILE A 249 -14.88 2.86 9.91
CA ILE A 249 -14.29 3.58 11.04
C ILE A 249 -12.81 3.82 10.74
N GLY A 250 -12.35 5.06 10.89
CA GLY A 250 -10.97 5.44 10.55
C GLY A 250 -10.74 5.89 9.10
N ALA A 251 -11.66 5.59 8.17
CA ALA A 251 -11.55 6.06 6.79
C ALA A 251 -11.82 7.58 6.68
N ASN A 252 -11.31 8.21 5.60
CA ASN A 252 -11.60 9.60 5.28
C ASN A 252 -13.09 9.82 4.94
N LYS A 253 -13.54 11.07 4.91
CA LYS A 253 -14.95 11.39 4.67
C LYS A 253 -15.45 10.91 3.30
N LYS A 254 -14.63 10.94 2.24
CA LYS A 254 -15.00 10.44 0.91
C LYS A 254 -15.26 8.94 0.93
N ALA A 255 -14.43 8.18 1.64
CA ALA A 255 -14.58 6.74 1.83
C ALA A 255 -15.80 6.41 2.73
N LYS A 256 -16.04 7.16 3.80
CA LYS A 256 -17.25 7.01 4.64
C LYS A 256 -18.55 7.24 3.85
N ARG A 257 -18.53 8.09 2.80
CA ARG A 257 -19.68 8.28 1.90
C ARG A 257 -20.03 7.01 1.10
N VAL A 258 -19.07 6.12 0.83
CA VAL A 258 -19.35 4.81 0.22
C VAL A 258 -20.15 3.94 1.17
N ALA A 259 -19.76 3.85 2.46
CA ALA A 259 -20.50 3.12 3.48
C ALA A 259 -21.91 3.71 3.69
N MET A 260 -22.01 5.04 3.71
CA MET A 260 -23.30 5.73 3.81
C MET A 260 -24.19 5.46 2.59
N SER A 261 -23.64 5.40 1.37
CA SER A 261 -24.40 5.06 0.16
C SER A 261 -24.94 3.63 0.19
N TYR A 262 -24.16 2.69 0.77
CA TYR A 262 -24.64 1.33 1.00
C TYR A 262 -25.81 1.27 2.00
N LEU A 263 -25.70 2.02 3.10
CA LEU A 263 -26.77 2.13 4.09
C LEU A 263 -28.04 2.74 3.47
N LEU A 264 -27.90 3.87 2.76
CA LEU A 264 -29.03 4.55 2.11
C LEU A 264 -29.71 3.66 1.07
N PHE A 265 -28.95 2.89 0.28
CA PHE A 265 -29.51 1.91 -0.66
C PHE A 265 -30.46 0.94 0.04
N ASN A 266 -30.04 0.36 1.16
CA ASN A 266 -30.83 -0.64 1.88
C ASN A 266 -31.98 -0.02 2.64
N ILE A 267 -31.82 1.20 3.21
CA ILE A 267 -32.93 1.92 3.89
C ILE A 267 -33.99 2.37 2.89
N ILE A 268 -33.58 2.99 1.77
CA ILE A 268 -34.53 3.41 0.71
C ILE A 268 -35.27 2.18 0.17
N GLY A 269 -34.55 1.07 -0.04
CA GLY A 269 -35.15 -0.19 -0.44
C GLY A 269 -36.16 -0.73 0.58
N ALA A 270 -35.81 -0.70 1.84
CA ALA A 270 -36.71 -1.12 2.91
C ALA A 270 -37.99 -0.27 2.95
N ILE A 271 -37.86 1.05 2.93
CA ILE A 271 -39.00 1.98 2.91
C ILE A 271 -39.85 1.73 1.65
N PHE A 272 -39.21 1.61 0.47
CA PHE A 272 -39.93 1.34 -0.77
C PHE A 272 -40.79 0.07 -0.68
N PHE A 273 -40.18 -1.05 -0.26
CA PHE A 273 -40.91 -2.32 -0.17
C PHE A 273 -41.97 -2.32 0.94
N VAL A 274 -41.71 -1.70 2.08
CA VAL A 274 -42.71 -1.54 3.15
C VAL A 274 -43.91 -0.73 2.64
N VAL A 275 -43.66 0.42 2.00
CA VAL A 275 -44.74 1.27 1.47
C VAL A 275 -45.51 0.58 0.34
N VAL A 276 -44.80 -0.06 -0.61
CA VAL A 276 -45.48 -0.73 -1.74
C VAL A 276 -46.26 -1.95 -1.27
N ILE A 277 -45.66 -2.82 -0.47
CA ILE A 277 -46.34 -4.07 -0.09
C ILE A 277 -47.43 -3.81 0.95
N TYR A 278 -47.09 -3.18 2.07
CA TYR A 278 -48.04 -2.99 3.17
C TYR A 278 -48.98 -1.80 2.95
N GLY A 279 -48.52 -0.77 2.18
CA GLY A 279 -49.39 0.32 1.75
C GLY A 279 -50.47 -0.15 0.76
N LEU A 280 -50.10 -1.01 -0.22
CA LEU A 280 -51.10 -1.61 -1.12
C LEU A 280 -52.00 -2.61 -0.40
N GLN A 281 -51.52 -3.30 0.63
CA GLN A 281 -52.29 -4.24 1.42
C GLN A 281 -53.45 -3.56 2.18
N LEU A 282 -53.38 -2.24 2.40
CA LEU A 282 -54.51 -1.47 2.96
C LEU A 282 -55.71 -1.39 2.00
N PHE A 283 -55.46 -1.53 0.70
CA PHE A 283 -56.49 -1.39 -0.34
C PHE A 283 -56.82 -2.73 -1.02
N ILE A 284 -55.88 -3.67 -1.07
CA ILE A 284 -55.98 -4.93 -1.78
C ILE A 284 -55.44 -6.04 -0.89
N THR A 285 -56.28 -7.03 -0.56
CA THR A 285 -55.84 -8.23 0.14
C THR A 285 -54.93 -9.08 -0.76
N PHE A 286 -53.74 -9.47 -0.27
CA PHE A 286 -52.82 -10.36 -0.98
C PHE A 286 -52.95 -11.80 -0.47
N PRO A 287 -53.75 -12.68 -1.13
CA PRO A 287 -53.99 -14.05 -0.67
C PRO A 287 -52.72 -14.93 -0.63
N PHE A 288 -51.63 -14.47 -1.24
CA PHE A 288 -50.37 -15.20 -1.23
C PHE A 288 -49.58 -15.01 0.06
N MET A 289 -49.91 -14.01 0.90
CA MET A 289 -49.13 -13.71 2.11
C MET A 289 -49.12 -14.89 3.11
N ASP A 290 -50.21 -15.64 3.20
CA ASP A 290 -50.35 -16.77 4.09
C ASP A 290 -49.81 -18.08 3.48
N LYS A 291 -49.42 -18.06 2.20
CA LYS A 291 -48.88 -19.26 1.55
C LYS A 291 -47.48 -19.58 2.10
N ILE A 292 -47.31 -20.84 2.44
CA ILE A 292 -46.02 -21.42 2.84
C ILE A 292 -45.05 -21.37 1.66
N ILE A 293 -43.79 -21.04 1.94
CA ILE A 293 -42.75 -20.89 0.95
C ILE A 293 -41.57 -21.83 1.19
N ASN A 294 -40.87 -22.13 0.13
CA ASN A 294 -39.65 -22.97 0.13
C ASN A 294 -38.39 -22.11 -0.03
N ARG A 295 -37.21 -22.75 -0.01
CA ARG A 295 -35.89 -22.12 -0.18
C ARG A 295 -35.78 -21.32 -1.48
N GLY A 296 -36.34 -21.84 -2.59
CA GLY A 296 -36.31 -21.18 -3.88
C GLY A 296 -37.05 -19.86 -3.89
N VAL A 297 -38.23 -19.79 -3.24
CA VAL A 297 -38.99 -18.56 -3.11
C VAL A 297 -38.25 -17.53 -2.25
N ILE A 298 -37.63 -17.96 -1.12
CA ILE A 298 -36.83 -17.07 -0.28
C ILE A 298 -35.65 -16.50 -1.06
N ALA A 299 -34.94 -17.33 -1.84
CA ALA A 299 -33.85 -16.88 -2.69
C ALA A 299 -34.31 -15.85 -3.75
N ASN A 300 -35.47 -16.09 -4.37
CA ASN A 300 -36.04 -15.16 -5.34
C ASN A 300 -36.51 -13.84 -4.69
N LEU A 301 -37.13 -13.86 -3.53
CA LEU A 301 -37.51 -12.65 -2.79
C LEU A 301 -36.29 -11.82 -2.44
N HIS A 302 -35.21 -12.46 -1.94
CA HIS A 302 -33.96 -11.78 -1.63
C HIS A 302 -33.32 -11.18 -2.87
N PHE A 303 -33.29 -11.91 -4.01
CA PHE A 303 -32.82 -11.40 -5.30
C PHE A 303 -33.69 -10.22 -5.79
N MET A 304 -35.01 -10.39 -5.82
CA MET A 304 -35.95 -9.36 -6.29
C MET A 304 -35.82 -8.07 -5.50
N PHE A 305 -35.69 -8.14 -4.18
CA PHE A 305 -35.46 -6.97 -3.34
C PHE A 305 -34.24 -6.19 -3.80
N ASN A 306 -33.06 -6.85 -3.87
CA ASN A 306 -31.81 -6.18 -4.20
C ASN A 306 -31.79 -5.71 -5.66
N PHE A 307 -32.32 -6.51 -6.61
CA PHE A 307 -32.33 -6.20 -8.03
C PHE A 307 -33.25 -5.02 -8.38
N ILE A 308 -34.49 -5.04 -7.86
CA ILE A 308 -35.48 -3.96 -8.12
C ILE A 308 -34.92 -2.62 -7.60
N ILE A 309 -34.43 -2.60 -6.36
CA ILE A 309 -33.87 -1.38 -5.79
C ILE A 309 -32.60 -0.92 -6.54
N ALA A 310 -31.74 -1.85 -6.98
CA ALA A 310 -30.57 -1.49 -7.76
C ALA A 310 -30.97 -0.85 -9.11
N VAL A 311 -31.95 -1.42 -9.82
CA VAL A 311 -32.45 -0.86 -11.09
C VAL A 311 -33.11 0.51 -10.88
N LEU A 312 -33.90 0.67 -9.82
CA LEU A 312 -34.55 1.94 -9.51
C LEU A 312 -33.57 3.04 -9.11
N LEU A 313 -32.52 2.71 -8.36
CA LEU A 313 -31.55 3.70 -7.86
C LEU A 313 -30.38 3.95 -8.80
N LEU A 314 -30.09 3.04 -9.76
CA LEU A 314 -28.95 3.18 -10.67
C LEU A 314 -28.95 4.50 -11.45
N PRO A 315 -30.07 5.00 -12.01
CA PRO A 315 -30.12 6.32 -12.65
C PRO A 315 -29.83 7.49 -11.70
N PHE A 316 -30.03 7.28 -10.41
CA PHE A 316 -29.86 8.29 -9.36
C PHE A 316 -28.55 8.15 -8.58
N ALA A 317 -27.62 7.31 -9.03
CA ALA A 317 -26.36 7.04 -8.34
C ALA A 317 -25.56 8.34 -8.02
N ASN A 318 -25.52 9.30 -8.95
CA ASN A 318 -24.87 10.59 -8.72
C ASN A 318 -25.60 11.45 -7.68
N LYS A 319 -26.96 11.46 -7.70
CA LYS A 319 -27.75 12.19 -6.69
C LYS A 319 -27.56 11.57 -5.30
N LEU A 320 -27.38 10.26 -5.23
CA LEU A 320 -27.07 9.58 -3.97
C LEU A 320 -25.65 9.94 -3.49
N ALA A 321 -24.68 10.08 -4.41
CA ALA A 321 -23.34 10.58 -4.09
C ALA A 321 -23.43 12.00 -3.48
N ASP A 322 -24.19 12.89 -4.11
CA ASP A 322 -24.38 14.27 -3.62
C ASP A 322 -25.08 14.30 -2.25
N LEU A 323 -26.08 13.42 -2.05
CA LEU A 323 -26.76 13.29 -0.77
C LEU A 323 -25.81 12.84 0.35
N THR A 324 -24.96 11.84 0.09
CA THR A 324 -23.94 11.40 1.05
C THR A 324 -22.92 12.50 1.33
N GLY A 325 -22.61 13.35 0.35
CA GLY A 325 -21.78 14.52 0.51
C GLY A 325 -22.36 15.58 1.44
N LYS A 326 -23.71 15.77 1.41
CA LYS A 326 -24.41 16.68 2.33
C LYS A 326 -24.48 16.13 3.77
N ILE A 327 -24.60 14.81 3.93
CA ILE A 327 -24.64 14.15 5.24
C ILE A 327 -23.23 14.15 5.88
N ILE A 328 -22.21 13.83 5.08
CA ILE A 328 -20.82 13.76 5.52
C ILE A 328 -20.05 14.87 4.79
N GLY A 329 -19.84 16.01 5.45
CA GLY A 329 -19.13 17.17 4.88
C GLY A 329 -17.72 16.87 4.36
N ASP A 330 -17.06 17.85 3.74
CA ASP A 330 -15.68 17.71 3.23
C ASP A 330 -14.63 17.91 4.33
N ASP A 331 -13.43 17.33 4.14
CA ASP A 331 -12.27 17.57 4.97
C ASP A 331 -11.42 18.70 4.36
N LYS A 332 -10.80 19.50 5.22
CA LYS A 332 -9.65 20.34 4.85
C LYS A 332 -8.40 19.47 5.02
N GLU A 333 -8.07 18.66 4.00
CA GLU A 333 -6.88 17.82 4.02
C GLU A 333 -5.64 18.65 3.64
N SER A 334 -4.53 18.49 4.36
CA SER A 334 -3.22 19.00 3.92
C SER A 334 -2.73 18.17 2.71
N LYS A 335 -1.76 18.69 1.93
CA LYS A 335 -1.14 17.96 0.82
C LYS A 335 -0.54 16.64 1.31
N ILE A 336 0.13 16.68 2.46
CA ILE A 336 0.77 15.52 3.11
C ILE A 336 -0.26 14.47 3.51
N ASP A 337 -1.33 14.87 4.21
CA ASP A 337 -2.36 13.94 4.67
C ASP A 337 -3.06 13.24 3.49
N LYS A 338 -3.19 13.94 2.35
CA LYS A 338 -3.80 13.40 1.13
C LYS A 338 -2.91 12.33 0.48
N GLU A 339 -1.59 12.54 0.41
CA GLU A 339 -0.65 11.55 -0.14
C GLU A 339 -0.57 10.32 0.76
N LEU A 340 -0.43 10.51 2.08
CA LEU A 340 -0.35 9.41 3.04
C LEU A 340 -1.67 8.65 3.20
N ALA A 341 -2.83 9.27 2.95
CA ALA A 341 -4.13 8.59 2.92
C ALA A 341 -4.22 7.48 1.86
N SER A 342 -3.31 7.47 0.87
CA SER A 342 -3.20 6.40 -0.11
C SER A 342 -2.68 5.08 0.49
N LEU A 343 -1.97 5.13 1.63
CA LEU A 343 -1.49 3.96 2.39
C LEU A 343 -2.60 3.42 3.32
N ASP A 344 -3.76 3.10 2.75
CA ASP A 344 -4.92 2.68 3.52
C ASP A 344 -4.74 1.25 4.08
N PRO A 345 -4.89 1.04 5.40
CA PRO A 345 -4.87 -0.30 6.00
C PRO A 345 -5.91 -1.27 5.42
N MET A 346 -7.03 -0.77 4.87
CA MET A 346 -8.05 -1.60 4.24
C MET A 346 -7.57 -2.27 2.94
N LEU A 347 -6.50 -1.74 2.31
CA LEU A 347 -5.90 -2.33 1.12
C LEU A 347 -4.94 -3.47 1.43
N LEU A 348 -4.56 -3.69 2.69
CA LEU A 348 -3.64 -4.76 3.09
C LEU A 348 -4.15 -6.18 2.77
N ASP A 349 -5.46 -6.36 2.62
CA ASP A 349 -6.04 -7.61 2.16
C ASP A 349 -5.98 -7.82 0.64
N THR A 350 -5.52 -6.79 -0.08
CA THR A 350 -5.25 -6.80 -1.53
C THR A 350 -3.80 -6.37 -1.81
N PRO A 351 -2.79 -7.23 -1.54
CA PRO A 351 -1.38 -6.85 -1.49
C PRO A 351 -0.86 -6.17 -2.78
N ASN A 352 -1.32 -6.61 -3.94
CA ASN A 352 -0.95 -6.01 -5.23
C ASN A 352 -1.32 -4.51 -5.31
N ILE A 353 -2.52 -4.15 -4.83
CA ILE A 353 -2.99 -2.75 -4.83
C ILE A 353 -2.27 -1.97 -3.74
N ALA A 354 -2.10 -2.56 -2.56
CA ALA A 354 -1.36 -1.95 -1.47
C ALA A 354 0.09 -1.60 -1.88
N LEU A 355 0.79 -2.50 -2.58
CA LEU A 355 2.13 -2.27 -3.12
C LEU A 355 2.14 -1.17 -4.18
N THR A 356 1.13 -1.14 -5.07
CA THR A 356 1.00 -0.07 -6.08
C THR A 356 0.80 1.30 -5.42
N GLN A 357 0.05 1.39 -4.32
CA GLN A 357 -0.10 2.66 -3.60
C GLN A 357 1.19 3.05 -2.86
N ALA A 358 1.88 2.10 -2.21
CA ALA A 358 3.18 2.35 -1.60
C ALA A 358 4.19 2.87 -2.65
N GLN A 359 4.23 2.26 -3.84
CA GLN A 359 5.07 2.70 -4.94
C GLN A 359 4.77 4.14 -5.40
N LYS A 360 3.49 4.53 -5.47
CA LYS A 360 3.10 5.92 -5.81
C LYS A 360 3.59 6.93 -4.77
N VAL A 361 3.45 6.62 -3.48
CA VAL A 361 3.97 7.49 -2.41
C VAL A 361 5.48 7.62 -2.50
N MET A 362 6.19 6.54 -2.80
CA MET A 362 7.65 6.59 -3.05
C MET A 362 8.00 7.44 -4.27
N PHE A 363 7.19 7.41 -5.33
CA PHE A 363 7.41 8.30 -6.49
C PHE A 363 7.23 9.78 -6.09
N SER A 364 6.23 10.12 -5.28
CA SER A 364 6.08 11.47 -4.74
C SER A 364 7.26 11.87 -3.85
N MET A 365 7.80 10.92 -3.07
CA MET A 365 9.01 11.10 -2.26
C MET A 365 10.24 11.38 -3.14
N THR A 366 10.45 10.63 -4.25
CA THR A 366 11.55 10.90 -5.19
C THR A 366 11.45 12.28 -5.84
N ASP A 367 10.24 12.75 -6.15
CA ASP A 367 10.04 14.09 -6.72
C ASP A 367 10.41 15.20 -5.72
N SER A 368 10.04 15.02 -4.43
CA SER A 368 10.42 15.95 -3.36
C SER A 368 11.93 15.95 -3.08
N ILE A 369 12.59 14.77 -3.14
CA ILE A 369 14.05 14.65 -2.98
C ILE A 369 14.79 15.37 -4.11
N LYS A 370 14.32 15.21 -5.36
CA LYS A 370 14.90 15.92 -6.51
C LYS A 370 14.79 17.44 -6.34
N GLU A 371 13.62 17.93 -5.94
CA GLU A 371 13.40 19.34 -5.64
C GLU A 371 14.32 19.81 -4.50
N ASN A 372 14.48 19.02 -3.42
CA ASN A 372 15.37 19.35 -2.30
C ASN A 372 16.84 19.41 -2.72
N PHE A 373 17.28 18.54 -3.63
CA PHE A 373 18.64 18.59 -4.18
C PHE A 373 18.87 19.90 -4.99
N GLU A 374 17.91 20.31 -5.81
CA GLU A 374 17.97 21.56 -6.57
C GLU A 374 18.00 22.78 -5.64
N LEU A 375 17.11 22.81 -4.61
CA LEU A 375 17.06 23.86 -3.61
C LEU A 375 18.37 23.90 -2.78
N GLY A 376 18.88 22.75 -2.32
CA GLY A 376 20.12 22.65 -1.56
C GLY A 376 21.33 23.13 -2.37
N SER A 377 21.37 22.79 -3.66
CA SER A 377 22.41 23.27 -4.58
C SER A 377 22.39 24.80 -4.76
N GLN A 378 21.20 25.40 -4.83
CA GLN A 378 21.04 26.87 -4.88
C GLN A 378 21.52 27.53 -3.59
N LEU A 379 21.17 26.95 -2.43
CA LEU A 379 21.55 27.49 -1.11
C LEU A 379 23.07 27.48 -0.85
N LEU A 380 23.82 26.61 -1.51
CA LEU A 380 25.31 26.66 -1.46
C LEU A 380 25.88 27.88 -2.19
N SER A 381 25.19 28.37 -3.21
CA SER A 381 25.64 29.54 -3.99
C SER A 381 25.10 30.86 -3.41
N GLU A 382 23.82 30.86 -3.02
CA GLU A 382 23.12 32.03 -2.47
C GLU A 382 22.10 31.56 -1.43
N TYR A 383 22.40 31.82 -0.15
CA TYR A 383 21.51 31.45 0.95
C TYR A 383 20.30 32.35 1.03
N ASN A 384 19.10 31.75 1.11
CA ASN A 384 17.84 32.43 1.20
C ASN A 384 16.89 31.67 2.15
N GLU A 385 16.32 32.35 3.15
CA GLU A 385 15.43 31.75 4.16
C GLU A 385 14.11 31.20 3.54
N GLU A 386 13.58 31.78 2.47
CA GLU A 386 12.39 31.26 1.80
C GLU A 386 12.68 29.91 1.13
N THR A 387 13.81 29.82 0.42
CA THR A 387 14.28 28.58 -0.21
C THR A 387 14.60 27.50 0.83
N ALA A 388 15.25 27.89 1.93
CA ALA A 388 15.51 27.01 3.05
C ALA A 388 14.21 26.47 3.70
N GLY A 389 13.20 27.34 3.87
CA GLY A 389 11.89 26.93 4.39
C GLY A 389 11.18 25.92 3.50
N LYS A 390 11.23 26.06 2.17
CA LYS A 390 10.66 25.08 1.21
C LYS A 390 11.36 23.73 1.30
N LEU A 391 12.69 23.72 1.40
CA LEU A 391 13.46 22.48 1.56
C LEU A 391 13.05 21.75 2.84
N LEU A 392 12.93 22.44 3.97
CA LEU A 392 12.51 21.85 5.24
C LEU A 392 11.06 21.32 5.21
N GLU A 393 10.14 22.00 4.49
CA GLU A 393 8.79 21.48 4.30
C GLU A 393 8.79 20.15 3.52
N ASN A 394 9.61 20.06 2.48
CA ASN A 394 9.78 18.82 1.72
C ASN A 394 10.45 17.72 2.56
N GLU A 395 11.43 18.06 3.40
CA GLU A 395 12.09 17.12 4.31
C GLU A 395 11.10 16.53 5.32
N MET A 396 10.28 17.37 5.95
CA MET A 396 9.19 16.89 6.81
C MET A 396 8.21 15.96 6.10
N PHE A 397 8.01 16.12 4.79
CA PHE A 397 7.19 15.22 3.99
C PHE A 397 7.91 13.89 3.74
N ILE A 398 9.21 13.91 3.41
CA ILE A 398 10.06 12.74 3.18
C ILE A 398 10.09 11.85 4.44
N ASP A 399 10.36 12.43 5.62
CA ASP A 399 10.36 11.75 6.92
C ASP A 399 9.02 11.04 7.23
N LYS A 400 7.91 11.77 7.03
CA LYS A 400 6.58 11.19 7.24
C LYS A 400 6.28 10.07 6.25
N CYS A 401 6.73 10.19 5.00
CA CYS A 401 6.59 9.12 4.02
C CYS A 401 7.41 7.90 4.41
N GLU A 402 8.67 8.07 4.86
CA GLU A 402 9.54 6.99 5.33
C GLU A 402 8.85 6.19 6.44
N SER A 403 8.46 6.87 7.52
CA SER A 403 7.82 6.25 8.67
C SER A 403 6.52 5.50 8.30
N ALA A 404 5.66 6.12 7.49
CA ALA A 404 4.39 5.54 7.07
C ALA A 404 4.59 4.36 6.11
N LEU A 405 5.52 4.47 5.16
CA LEU A 405 5.84 3.41 4.20
C LEU A 405 6.45 2.19 4.89
N ASN A 406 7.39 2.38 5.83
CA ASN A 406 8.00 1.29 6.56
C ASN A 406 6.94 0.49 7.35
N GLU A 407 6.07 1.17 8.09
CA GLU A 407 4.98 0.51 8.82
C GLU A 407 4.04 -0.25 7.86
N TYR A 408 3.67 0.38 6.74
CA TYR A 408 2.74 -0.18 5.77
C TYR A 408 3.33 -1.38 5.03
N LEU A 409 4.56 -1.27 4.53
CA LEU A 409 5.26 -2.35 3.82
C LEU A 409 5.53 -3.56 4.72
N LEU A 410 5.90 -3.35 6.00
CA LEU A 410 6.03 -4.44 6.98
C LEU A 410 4.72 -5.20 7.18
N LYS A 411 3.58 -4.50 7.22
CA LYS A 411 2.25 -5.14 7.28
C LYS A 411 1.95 -5.93 6.01
N ILE A 412 2.33 -5.43 4.83
CA ILE A 412 2.16 -6.16 3.55
C ILE A 412 3.02 -7.43 3.54
N THR A 413 4.29 -7.36 3.97
CA THR A 413 5.21 -8.51 3.95
C THR A 413 4.77 -9.64 4.90
N SER A 414 3.97 -9.34 5.93
CA SER A 414 3.37 -10.34 6.81
C SER A 414 2.23 -11.14 6.15
N LYS A 415 1.72 -10.69 5.00
CA LYS A 415 0.66 -11.37 4.25
C LYS A 415 1.23 -12.42 3.28
N ARG A 416 0.35 -13.25 2.70
CA ARG A 416 0.75 -14.22 1.66
C ARG A 416 0.93 -13.52 0.33
N LEU A 417 2.18 -13.31 -0.08
CA LEU A 417 2.56 -12.64 -1.32
C LEU A 417 2.90 -13.65 -2.43
N HIS A 418 2.57 -13.32 -3.69
CA HIS A 418 3.10 -13.98 -4.87
C HIS A 418 4.59 -13.64 -5.07
N SER A 419 5.31 -14.40 -5.91
CA SER A 419 6.75 -14.19 -6.13
C SER A 419 7.06 -12.75 -6.61
N SER A 420 6.30 -12.24 -7.59
CA SER A 420 6.44 -10.87 -8.10
C SER A 420 6.15 -9.79 -7.05
N GLU A 421 5.09 -9.97 -6.25
CA GLU A 421 4.72 -9.06 -5.17
C GLU A 421 5.79 -9.03 -4.07
N ARG A 422 6.39 -10.19 -3.77
CA ARG A 422 7.48 -10.28 -2.79
C ARG A 422 8.72 -9.55 -3.26
N LYS A 423 9.10 -9.68 -4.56
CA LYS A 423 10.23 -8.95 -5.14
C LYS A 423 10.00 -7.44 -5.07
N LEU A 424 8.80 -6.98 -5.45
CA LEU A 424 8.43 -5.57 -5.37
C LEU A 424 8.42 -5.06 -3.91
N ALA A 425 7.82 -5.80 -2.98
CA ALA A 425 7.80 -5.42 -1.57
C ALA A 425 9.22 -5.30 -0.99
N SER A 426 10.12 -6.21 -1.36
CA SER A 426 11.52 -6.19 -0.92
C SER A 426 12.27 -4.99 -1.50
N GLU A 427 12.09 -4.68 -2.78
CA GLU A 427 12.69 -3.49 -3.39
C GLU A 427 12.21 -2.21 -2.70
N LEU A 428 10.88 -2.03 -2.54
CA LEU A 428 10.32 -0.84 -1.92
C LEU A 428 10.82 -0.68 -0.48
N LEU A 429 10.80 -1.76 0.33
CA LEU A 429 11.20 -1.72 1.73
C LEU A 429 12.68 -1.34 1.90
N ASN A 430 13.55 -1.83 1.02
CA ASN A 430 14.97 -1.50 1.07
C ASN A 430 15.24 -0.08 0.54
N SER A 431 14.52 0.35 -0.50
CA SER A 431 14.72 1.67 -1.13
C SER A 431 14.19 2.83 -0.30
N VAL A 432 13.19 2.61 0.58
CA VAL A 432 12.63 3.68 1.44
C VAL A 432 13.73 4.37 2.26
N SER A 433 14.57 3.58 2.93
CA SER A 433 15.64 4.11 3.79
C SER A 433 16.77 4.79 2.99
N ASP A 434 17.08 4.30 1.78
CA ASP A 434 18.06 4.96 0.92
C ASP A 434 17.52 6.29 0.37
N LEU A 435 16.21 6.39 0.10
CA LEU A 435 15.57 7.62 -0.34
C LEU A 435 15.58 8.69 0.77
N GLU A 436 15.22 8.33 2.00
CA GLU A 436 15.28 9.24 3.15
C GLU A 436 16.71 9.75 3.36
N ARG A 437 17.72 8.89 3.29
CA ARG A 437 19.12 9.30 3.44
C ARG A 437 19.59 10.25 2.34
N ILE A 438 19.07 10.14 1.11
CA ILE A 438 19.33 11.14 0.07
C ILE A 438 18.71 12.49 0.49
N GLY A 439 17.49 12.49 1.03
CA GLY A 439 16.83 13.66 1.62
C GLY A 439 17.66 14.31 2.73
N ASP A 440 18.10 13.53 3.73
CA ASP A 440 19.00 13.95 4.82
C ASP A 440 20.26 14.66 4.28
N HIS A 441 20.88 14.11 3.22
CA HIS A 441 22.04 14.74 2.61
C HIS A 441 21.71 16.02 1.86
N CYS A 442 20.50 16.17 1.32
CA CYS A 442 20.02 17.45 0.78
C CYS A 442 19.81 18.50 1.89
N GLU A 443 19.28 18.09 3.06
CA GLU A 443 19.21 18.97 4.25
C GLU A 443 20.61 19.38 4.73
N ASN A 444 21.59 18.49 4.69
CA ASN A 444 22.98 18.84 5.01
C ASN A 444 23.53 19.93 4.07
N LEU A 445 23.17 19.94 2.78
CA LEU A 445 23.57 21.04 1.86
C LEU A 445 22.99 22.39 2.30
N LEU A 446 21.75 22.39 2.81
CA LEU A 446 21.15 23.61 3.40
C LEU A 446 21.94 24.08 4.63
N ILE A 447 22.27 23.18 5.54
CA ILE A 447 23.05 23.51 6.76
C ILE A 447 24.40 24.09 6.38
N ILE A 448 25.07 23.50 5.39
CA ILE A 448 26.37 23.99 4.88
C ILE A 448 26.20 25.35 4.20
N GLY A 449 25.17 25.55 3.37
CA GLY A 449 24.86 26.82 2.72
C GLY A 449 24.62 27.95 3.71
N ARG A 450 23.88 27.68 4.82
CA ARG A 450 23.69 28.61 5.92
C ARG A 450 25.04 28.99 6.56
N LYS A 451 25.88 28.01 6.86
CA LYS A 451 27.22 28.21 7.43
C LYS A 451 28.10 29.07 6.52
N ILE A 452 28.11 28.77 5.20
CA ILE A 452 28.86 29.57 4.21
C ILE A 452 28.41 31.04 4.24
N SER A 453 27.11 31.30 4.32
CA SER A 453 26.55 32.64 4.38
C SER A 453 26.89 33.35 5.69
N ASP A 454 26.71 32.70 6.84
CA ASP A 454 26.90 33.28 8.18
C ASP A 454 28.36 33.60 8.44
N GLU A 455 29.28 32.69 8.08
CA GLU A 455 30.72 32.82 8.27
C GLU A 455 31.41 33.55 7.09
N LYS A 456 30.66 33.94 6.03
CA LYS A 456 31.13 34.60 4.80
C LYS A 456 32.29 33.84 4.13
N ILE A 457 32.18 32.51 4.10
CA ILE A 457 33.15 31.64 3.43
C ILE A 457 33.13 31.90 1.93
N SER A 458 34.29 32.02 1.31
CA SER A 458 34.42 32.16 -0.12
C SER A 458 35.32 31.08 -0.71
N PHE A 459 34.90 30.51 -1.83
CA PHE A 459 35.71 29.55 -2.58
C PHE A 459 36.44 30.25 -3.72
N SER A 460 37.65 29.76 -4.04
CA SER A 460 38.35 30.20 -5.25
C SER A 460 37.53 29.87 -6.50
N SER A 461 37.78 30.58 -7.61
CA SER A 461 37.09 30.30 -8.88
C SER A 461 37.24 28.85 -9.35
N GLN A 462 38.39 28.23 -9.07
CA GLN A 462 38.62 26.82 -9.33
C GLN A 462 37.82 25.91 -8.40
N GLY A 463 37.78 26.21 -7.09
CA GLY A 463 37.00 25.45 -6.11
C GLY A 463 35.49 25.51 -6.41
N THR A 464 34.98 26.68 -6.81
CA THR A 464 33.57 26.84 -7.23
C THR A 464 33.26 26.00 -8.47
N MET A 465 34.15 25.96 -9.46
CA MET A 465 33.97 25.14 -10.65
C MET A 465 33.99 23.65 -10.31
N GLU A 466 34.86 23.21 -9.42
CA GLU A 466 34.94 21.81 -8.95
C GLU A 466 33.68 21.39 -8.21
N ILE A 467 33.17 22.22 -7.31
CA ILE A 467 31.88 22.00 -6.60
C ILE A 467 30.74 21.86 -7.61
N ASN A 468 30.64 22.80 -8.57
CA ASN A 468 29.58 22.76 -9.58
C ASN A 468 29.67 21.51 -10.46
N THR A 469 30.86 21.07 -10.82
CA THR A 469 31.05 19.83 -11.59
C THR A 469 30.52 18.61 -10.83
N LEU A 470 30.83 18.50 -9.53
CA LEU A 470 30.33 17.39 -8.70
C LEU A 470 28.83 17.48 -8.45
N LEU A 471 28.26 18.69 -8.29
CA LEU A 471 26.80 18.91 -8.21
C LEU A 471 26.11 18.41 -9.49
N HIS A 472 26.65 18.72 -10.68
CA HIS A 472 26.12 18.22 -11.94
C HIS A 472 26.20 16.68 -12.07
N ALA A 473 27.29 16.08 -11.62
CA ALA A 473 27.42 14.61 -11.61
C ALA A 473 26.38 13.99 -10.66
N THR A 474 26.16 14.60 -9.50
CA THR A 474 25.18 14.13 -8.50
C THR A 474 23.74 14.33 -9.00
N ALA A 475 23.43 15.45 -9.67
CA ALA A 475 22.12 15.63 -10.32
C ALA A 475 21.85 14.54 -11.36
N ASN A 476 22.86 14.18 -12.17
CA ASN A 476 22.75 13.15 -13.19
C ASN A 476 22.47 11.76 -12.58
N ILE A 477 23.13 11.39 -11.47
CA ILE A 477 22.88 10.10 -10.84
C ILE A 477 21.50 10.04 -10.18
N ILE A 478 21.02 11.11 -9.57
CA ILE A 478 19.66 11.23 -9.04
C ILE A 478 18.63 11.00 -10.15
N ASP A 479 18.76 11.73 -11.26
CA ASP A 479 17.86 11.60 -12.41
C ASP A 479 17.87 10.20 -13.01
N THR A 480 19.06 9.62 -13.20
CA THR A 480 19.21 8.28 -13.75
C THR A 480 18.57 7.24 -12.82
N THR A 481 18.82 7.33 -11.51
CA THR A 481 18.30 6.40 -10.51
C THR A 481 16.78 6.50 -10.38
N PHE A 482 16.23 7.72 -10.30
CA PHE A 482 14.78 7.90 -10.15
C PHE A 482 14.02 7.57 -11.43
N THR A 483 14.63 7.76 -12.60
CA THR A 483 14.08 7.28 -13.88
C THR A 483 14.05 5.76 -13.94
N ALA A 484 15.15 5.09 -13.54
CA ALA A 484 15.21 3.65 -13.44
C ALA A 484 14.17 3.09 -12.46
N PHE A 485 14.01 3.72 -11.30
CA PHE A 485 13.06 3.32 -10.25
C PHE A 485 11.59 3.46 -10.68
N LYS A 486 11.26 4.55 -11.40
CA LYS A 486 9.88 4.78 -11.88
C LYS A 486 9.47 3.89 -13.04
N ASN A 487 10.42 3.56 -13.93
CA ASN A 487 10.12 2.89 -15.21
C ASN A 487 10.60 1.44 -15.28
N ASP A 488 11.27 0.92 -14.25
CA ASP A 488 11.90 -0.41 -14.27
C ASP A 488 12.91 -0.57 -15.42
N ASP A 489 13.71 0.48 -15.68
CA ASP A 489 14.62 0.56 -16.84
C ASP A 489 16.01 -0.03 -16.50
N LEU A 490 16.26 -1.25 -16.98
CA LEU A 490 17.56 -1.92 -16.83
C LEU A 490 18.72 -1.18 -17.49
N THR A 491 18.46 -0.45 -18.58
CA THR A 491 19.50 0.34 -19.27
C THR A 491 19.91 1.55 -18.42
N ALA A 492 18.98 2.15 -17.70
CA ALA A 492 19.29 3.19 -16.72
C ALA A 492 20.03 2.61 -15.51
N VAL A 493 19.62 1.42 -15.02
CA VAL A 493 20.28 0.73 -13.89
C VAL A 493 21.77 0.47 -14.19
N SER A 494 22.14 0.03 -15.41
CA SER A 494 23.54 -0.24 -15.76
C SER A 494 24.43 1.01 -15.72
N ARG A 495 23.87 2.21 -15.79
CA ARG A 495 24.60 3.49 -15.74
C ARG A 495 24.89 3.99 -14.32
N ILE A 496 24.12 3.52 -13.31
CA ILE A 496 24.15 4.09 -11.95
C ILE A 496 25.49 3.81 -11.28
N GLU A 497 25.95 2.56 -11.24
CA GLU A 497 27.19 2.18 -10.55
C GLU A 497 28.45 2.81 -11.15
N PRO A 498 28.65 2.84 -12.51
CA PRO A 498 29.78 3.55 -13.10
C PRO A 498 29.80 5.04 -12.77
N LEU A 499 28.62 5.69 -12.73
CA LEU A 499 28.49 7.10 -12.39
C LEU A 499 28.75 7.34 -10.89
N ALA A 500 28.28 6.48 -9.99
CA ALA A 500 28.56 6.56 -8.56
C ALA A 500 30.08 6.43 -8.28
N GLN A 501 30.74 5.48 -8.94
CA GLN A 501 32.20 5.32 -8.83
C GLN A 501 32.94 6.56 -9.33
N SER A 502 32.47 7.16 -10.44
CA SER A 502 33.07 8.38 -10.98
C SER A 502 32.92 9.57 -10.03
N ILE A 503 31.76 9.70 -9.34
CA ILE A 503 31.56 10.74 -8.31
C ILE A 503 32.56 10.59 -7.17
N THR A 504 32.80 9.34 -6.70
CA THR A 504 33.78 9.05 -5.65
C THR A 504 35.20 9.42 -6.07
N GLU A 505 35.59 9.07 -7.30
CA GLU A 505 36.93 9.42 -7.82
C GLU A 505 37.12 10.94 -8.01
N VAL A 506 36.12 11.61 -8.58
CA VAL A 506 36.12 13.08 -8.76
C VAL A 506 36.22 13.79 -7.41
N LYS A 507 35.53 13.30 -6.39
CA LYS A 507 35.64 13.81 -5.02
C LYS A 507 37.08 13.74 -4.50
N GLU A 508 37.78 12.62 -4.67
CA GLU A 508 39.17 12.50 -4.21
C GLU A 508 40.10 13.43 -5.00
N ILE A 509 39.91 13.57 -6.32
CA ILE A 509 40.68 14.52 -7.14
C ILE A 509 40.48 15.96 -6.62
N ILE A 510 39.26 16.37 -6.31
CA ILE A 510 38.97 17.71 -5.78
C ILE A 510 39.61 17.93 -4.42
N LYS A 511 39.66 16.91 -3.56
CA LYS A 511 40.38 16.98 -2.28
C LYS A 511 41.87 17.17 -2.46
N ASP A 512 42.48 16.44 -3.38
CA ASP A 512 43.90 16.58 -3.68
C ASP A 512 44.21 17.99 -4.22
N HIS A 513 43.41 18.50 -5.13
CA HIS A 513 43.52 19.88 -5.61
C HIS A 513 43.37 20.90 -4.47
N HIS A 514 42.45 20.68 -3.53
CA HIS A 514 42.27 21.57 -2.37
C HIS A 514 43.50 21.59 -1.45
N VAL A 515 44.12 20.42 -1.18
CA VAL A 515 45.35 20.34 -0.38
C VAL A 515 46.46 21.20 -1.00
N ILE A 516 46.58 21.17 -2.33
CA ILE A 516 47.59 21.96 -3.02
C ILE A 516 47.24 23.47 -2.95
N ARG A 517 45.99 23.84 -3.12
CA ARG A 517 45.53 25.25 -2.94
C ARG A 517 45.79 25.78 -1.53
N LEU A 518 45.66 24.93 -0.50
CA LEU A 518 46.03 25.29 0.88
C LEU A 518 47.55 25.55 1.01
N GLN A 519 48.39 24.73 0.34
CA GLN A 519 49.84 24.89 0.36
C GLN A 519 50.31 26.14 -0.40
N THR A 520 49.58 26.52 -1.45
CA THR A 520 49.88 27.72 -2.26
C THR A 520 49.28 29.01 -1.68
N GLY A 521 48.41 28.90 -0.66
CA GLY A 521 47.74 30.04 -0.03
C GLY A 521 46.57 30.60 -0.84
N ASP A 522 46.04 29.85 -1.80
CA ASP A 522 44.92 30.24 -2.66
C ASP A 522 43.55 29.93 -2.03
N CYS A 523 43.52 29.34 -0.85
CA CYS A 523 42.29 29.13 -0.07
C CYS A 523 42.58 29.11 1.45
N ASP A 524 41.55 29.27 2.25
CA ASP A 524 41.58 29.24 3.70
C ASP A 524 41.17 27.86 4.27
N ILE A 525 41.40 27.68 5.57
CA ILE A 525 41.07 26.43 6.30
C ILE A 525 39.55 26.28 6.45
N ASP A 526 38.83 27.36 6.69
CA ASP A 526 37.37 27.32 6.92
C ASP A 526 36.62 26.94 5.65
N GLY A 527 37.05 27.47 4.49
CA GLY A 527 36.60 27.02 3.18
C GLY A 527 36.90 25.55 2.91
N GLY A 528 38.03 25.03 3.45
CA GLY A 528 38.38 23.62 3.38
C GLY A 528 37.40 22.70 4.11
N PHE A 529 36.97 23.06 5.30
CA PHE A 529 35.97 22.28 6.04
C PHE A 529 34.62 22.25 5.31
N ALA A 530 34.14 23.42 4.85
CA ALA A 530 32.88 23.49 4.12
C ALA A 530 32.94 22.67 2.81
N LEU A 531 34.08 22.72 2.07
CA LEU A 531 34.29 21.91 0.88
C LEU A 531 34.18 20.41 1.19
N VAL A 532 34.89 19.92 2.21
CA VAL A 532 34.86 18.48 2.58
C VAL A 532 33.46 18.02 2.97
N ASP A 533 32.68 18.85 3.68
CA ASP A 533 31.31 18.55 4.05
C ASP A 533 30.39 18.47 2.81
N ILE A 534 30.52 19.39 1.83
CA ILE A 534 29.81 19.35 0.54
C ILE A 534 30.17 18.05 -0.20
N LEU A 535 31.46 17.81 -0.41
CA LEU A 535 31.96 16.63 -1.15
C LEU A 535 31.47 15.32 -0.51
N THR A 536 31.43 15.26 0.83
CA THR A 536 30.96 14.08 1.55
C THR A 536 29.47 13.86 1.36
N SER A 537 28.65 14.91 1.41
CA SER A 537 27.21 14.80 1.21
C SER A 537 26.89 14.34 -0.22
N LEU A 538 27.56 14.88 -1.24
CA LEU A 538 27.36 14.51 -2.63
C LEU A 538 27.78 13.05 -2.93
N ASP A 539 28.91 12.60 -2.39
CA ASP A 539 29.38 11.22 -2.50
C ASP A 539 28.42 10.22 -1.83
N ARG A 540 27.85 10.59 -0.67
CA ARG A 540 26.85 9.76 0.01
C ARG A 540 25.54 9.65 -0.77
N ILE A 541 25.08 10.73 -1.39
CA ILE A 541 23.92 10.69 -2.31
C ILE A 541 24.21 9.69 -3.45
N GLY A 542 25.38 9.74 -4.07
CA GLY A 542 25.79 8.79 -5.10
C GLY A 542 25.78 7.34 -4.62
N SER A 543 26.24 7.09 -3.41
CA SER A 543 26.26 5.76 -2.79
C SER A 543 24.85 5.20 -2.55
N HIS A 544 23.91 6.04 -2.06
CA HIS A 544 22.52 5.64 -1.85
C HIS A 544 21.78 5.42 -3.19
N CYS A 545 22.08 6.21 -4.21
CA CYS A 545 21.59 5.97 -5.57
C CYS A 545 22.06 4.60 -6.11
N SER A 546 23.31 4.21 -5.86
CA SER A 546 23.83 2.89 -6.24
C SER A 546 23.09 1.75 -5.51
N ASN A 547 22.79 1.90 -4.21
CA ASN A 547 21.99 0.93 -3.47
C ASN A 547 20.59 0.75 -4.07
N ILE A 548 19.90 1.84 -4.40
CA ILE A 548 18.59 1.79 -5.07
C ILE A 548 18.70 1.06 -6.41
N GLY A 549 19.73 1.36 -7.22
CA GLY A 549 20.01 0.65 -8.46
C GLY A 549 20.15 -0.87 -8.27
N LEU A 550 20.83 -1.30 -7.20
CA LEU A 550 20.95 -2.71 -6.82
C LEU A 550 19.60 -3.34 -6.46
N HIS A 551 18.73 -2.62 -5.75
CA HIS A 551 17.39 -3.12 -5.38
C HIS A 551 16.51 -3.30 -6.61
N ILE A 552 16.55 -2.36 -7.57
CA ILE A 552 15.84 -2.47 -8.86
C ILE A 552 16.37 -3.67 -9.66
N ALA A 553 17.69 -3.82 -9.78
CA ALA A 553 18.30 -4.94 -10.48
C ALA A 553 17.86 -6.30 -9.90
N LYS A 554 17.82 -6.45 -8.58
CA LYS A 554 17.33 -7.66 -7.89
C LYS A 554 15.86 -7.96 -8.16
N LYS A 555 14.99 -6.94 -8.24
CA LYS A 555 13.58 -7.12 -8.60
C LYS A 555 13.42 -7.64 -10.02
N LEU A 556 14.16 -7.07 -10.96
CA LEU A 556 14.04 -7.36 -12.39
C LEU A 556 14.73 -8.68 -12.79
N SER A 557 15.63 -9.24 -11.94
CA SER A 557 16.25 -10.54 -12.20
C SER A 557 15.21 -11.66 -12.21
N THR A 558 15.23 -12.53 -13.23
CA THR A 558 14.43 -13.76 -13.31
C THR A 558 15.15 -14.92 -12.63
N ASP A 559 14.42 -15.89 -12.06
CA ASP A 559 15.00 -17.03 -11.29
C ASP A 559 16.00 -17.89 -12.08
N SER A 560 15.99 -17.83 -13.42
CA SER A 560 16.99 -18.42 -14.32
C SER A 560 18.17 -17.47 -14.65
N PHE A 561 18.12 -16.25 -14.16
CA PHE A 561 19.07 -15.17 -14.44
C PHE A 561 19.98 -14.86 -13.23
N ASP A 562 19.74 -15.50 -12.07
CA ASP A 562 20.50 -15.27 -10.83
C ASP A 562 22.00 -15.58 -10.99
N GLU A 563 22.40 -16.44 -11.93
CA GLU A 563 23.80 -16.69 -12.22
C GLU A 563 24.45 -15.63 -13.14
N MET A 564 23.72 -14.94 -14.00
CA MET A 564 24.27 -14.03 -15.00
C MET A 564 24.07 -12.53 -14.69
N HIS A 565 23.02 -12.14 -13.95
CA HIS A 565 22.71 -10.72 -13.62
C HIS A 565 22.85 -10.39 -12.13
N GLY A 566 22.97 -11.35 -11.21
CA GLY A 566 23.56 -11.14 -9.89
C GLY A 566 24.99 -10.57 -10.00
N HIS A 567 25.60 -10.68 -11.20
CA HIS A 567 26.87 -10.07 -11.55
C HIS A 567 26.83 -8.58 -11.88
N ILE A 568 25.68 -7.94 -12.08
CA ILE A 568 25.61 -6.49 -12.41
C ILE A 568 26.16 -5.61 -11.26
N TYR A 569 26.13 -6.12 -10.02
CA TYR A 569 26.70 -5.45 -8.85
C TYR A 569 27.74 -6.30 -8.09
N THR A 570 28.12 -7.47 -8.63
CA THR A 570 29.24 -8.27 -8.14
C THR A 570 30.52 -7.92 -8.90
N ASN A 571 31.66 -8.41 -8.44
CA ASN A 571 33.00 -8.17 -9.06
C ASN A 571 33.05 -8.46 -10.58
N GLY A 572 32.11 -9.27 -11.13
CA GLY A 572 32.02 -9.56 -12.55
C GLY A 572 31.58 -8.39 -13.43
N TYR A 573 30.61 -7.56 -12.95
CA TYR A 573 30.16 -6.40 -13.73
C TYR A 573 31.21 -5.31 -13.81
N LYS A 574 31.91 -5.01 -12.72
CA LYS A 574 32.98 -4.01 -12.69
C LYS A 574 34.15 -4.35 -13.64
N THR A 575 34.26 -5.60 -14.08
CA THR A 575 35.25 -6.05 -15.07
C THR A 575 34.73 -6.07 -16.51
N SER A 576 33.41 -5.85 -16.73
CA SER A 576 32.81 -5.86 -18.06
C SER A 576 33.30 -4.67 -18.92
N GLU A 577 33.31 -4.85 -20.24
CA GLU A 577 33.69 -3.78 -21.17
C GLU A 577 32.65 -2.65 -21.18
N GLU A 578 31.36 -2.96 -20.96
CA GLU A 578 30.29 -1.98 -20.85
C GLU A 578 30.50 -1.06 -19.64
N TYR A 579 30.76 -1.65 -18.47
CA TYR A 579 31.08 -0.86 -17.26
C TYR A 579 32.26 0.05 -17.48
N LYS A 580 33.36 -0.48 -18.00
CA LYS A 580 34.60 0.29 -18.26
C LYS A 580 34.33 1.45 -19.23
N ALA A 581 33.60 1.19 -20.30
CA ALA A 581 33.26 2.23 -21.27
C ALA A 581 32.43 3.35 -20.64
N LEU A 582 31.39 3.01 -19.84
CA LEU A 582 30.58 3.98 -19.12
C LEU A 582 31.36 4.75 -18.06
N TYR A 583 32.22 4.04 -17.30
CA TYR A 583 33.08 4.67 -16.31
C TYR A 583 34.05 5.66 -16.96
N CYS A 584 34.77 5.24 -18.04
CA CYS A 584 35.65 6.13 -18.80
C CYS A 584 34.89 7.35 -19.37
N TYR A 585 33.67 7.15 -19.87
CA TYR A 585 32.82 8.23 -20.35
C TYR A 585 32.53 9.25 -19.24
N TYR A 586 32.11 8.81 -18.05
CA TYR A 586 31.82 9.71 -16.95
C TYR A 586 33.06 10.38 -16.37
N MET A 587 34.19 9.68 -16.33
CA MET A 587 35.48 10.29 -15.94
C MET A 587 35.91 11.38 -16.93
N SER A 588 35.77 11.15 -18.24
CA SER A 588 36.07 12.20 -19.23
C SER A 588 35.10 13.38 -19.12
N LEU A 589 33.86 13.14 -18.73
CA LEU A 589 32.86 14.20 -18.59
C LEU A 589 33.09 15.08 -17.35
N TYR A 590 33.49 14.50 -16.21
CA TYR A 590 33.53 15.19 -14.93
C TYR A 590 34.96 15.41 -14.38
N SER A 591 35.93 14.55 -14.70
CA SER A 591 37.31 14.66 -14.20
C SER A 591 38.20 15.47 -15.13
N ASP A 592 38.14 15.22 -16.44
CA ASP A 592 39.06 15.89 -17.39
C ASP A 592 38.96 17.43 -17.35
N PRO A 593 37.74 18.05 -17.31
CA PRO A 593 37.63 19.52 -17.30
C PRO A 593 38.30 20.18 -16.09
N ILE A 594 38.20 19.54 -14.91
CA ILE A 594 38.80 20.08 -13.68
C ILE A 594 40.29 19.83 -13.63
N THR A 595 40.79 18.69 -14.17
CA THR A 595 42.20 18.31 -14.17
C THR A 595 43.00 19.10 -15.18
N GLU A 596 42.51 19.34 -16.41
CA GLU A 596 43.19 20.15 -17.42
C GLU A 596 43.34 21.61 -16.97
N LYS A 597 42.29 22.18 -16.40
CA LYS A 597 42.30 23.57 -15.91
C LYS A 597 43.23 23.70 -14.70
N TYR A 598 43.28 22.67 -13.85
CA TYR A 598 44.17 22.63 -12.71
C TYR A 598 45.64 22.55 -13.13
N LYS A 599 46.01 21.74 -14.13
CA LYS A 599 47.37 21.68 -14.70
C LYS A 599 47.78 23.03 -15.28
N ALA A 600 46.88 23.72 -15.97
CA ALA A 600 47.13 25.06 -16.49
C ALA A 600 47.44 26.07 -15.37
N SER A 601 46.63 26.05 -14.27
CA SER A 601 46.84 26.93 -13.10
C SER A 601 48.16 26.63 -12.39
N LEU A 602 48.55 25.35 -12.25
CA LEU A 602 49.82 24.94 -11.67
C LEU A 602 51.02 25.45 -12.50
N SER A 603 50.97 25.31 -13.82
CA SER A 603 52.02 25.80 -14.70
C SER A 603 52.18 27.33 -14.65
N GLU A 604 51.09 28.08 -14.54
CA GLU A 604 51.13 29.54 -14.31
C GLU A 604 51.76 29.89 -12.95
N PHE A 605 51.45 29.12 -11.92
CA PHE A 605 51.99 29.33 -10.58
C PHE A 605 53.49 29.01 -10.50
N GLU A 606 53.92 27.87 -11.07
CA GLU A 606 55.33 27.52 -11.18
C GLU A 606 56.11 28.57 -11.97
N HIS A 607 55.50 29.14 -13.01
CA HIS A 607 56.10 30.22 -13.79
C HIS A 607 56.23 31.52 -12.97
N LYS A 608 55.22 31.84 -12.11
CA LYS A 608 55.27 32.99 -11.20
C LYS A 608 56.32 32.81 -10.09
N ILE A 609 56.47 31.61 -9.54
CA ILE A 609 57.51 31.29 -8.53
C ILE A 609 58.90 31.45 -9.18
N SER A 610 59.12 30.85 -10.35
CA SER A 610 60.40 30.95 -11.04
C SER A 610 60.76 32.38 -11.41
N GLN A 611 59.80 33.22 -11.77
CA GLN A 611 60.02 34.68 -12.00
C GLN A 611 60.29 35.43 -10.68
N SER A 612 59.64 35.08 -9.58
CA SER A 612 59.87 35.65 -8.26
C SER A 612 61.27 35.34 -7.73
N ASP A 613 61.73 34.12 -7.91
CA ASP A 613 63.06 33.69 -7.49
C ASP A 613 64.17 34.25 -8.41
N ALA A 614 63.88 34.38 -9.71
CA ALA A 614 64.77 35.11 -10.62
C ALA A 614 64.89 36.58 -10.24
N ASN A 615 63.82 37.25 -9.82
CA ASN A 615 63.87 38.65 -9.34
C ASN A 615 64.55 38.79 -7.96
N LYS A 616 64.48 37.78 -7.06
CA LYS A 616 65.19 37.77 -5.78
C LYS A 616 66.68 37.52 -5.95
N SER A 617 67.13 36.82 -7.01
CA SER A 617 68.55 36.63 -7.35
C SER A 617 69.21 37.82 -8.03
N ALA A 618 68.42 38.78 -8.54
CA ALA A 618 68.88 39.97 -9.22
C ALA A 618 69.07 41.19 -8.29
N ALA A 619 68.81 41.11 -6.98
CA ALA A 619 69.03 42.20 -6.04
C ALA A 619 70.48 42.21 -5.54
N PRO A 620 71.19 43.37 -5.54
CA PRO A 620 72.64 43.45 -5.24
C PRO A 620 72.91 43.17 -3.76
N LYS A 621 73.88 42.26 -3.54
CA LYS A 621 74.44 42.01 -2.20
C LYS A 621 75.17 43.26 -1.69
N SER A 622 74.66 43.90 -0.63
CA SER A 622 75.51 44.77 0.20
C SER A 622 75.14 44.61 1.70
N ALA A 623 76.15 44.14 2.39
CA ALA A 623 76.61 44.37 3.77
C ALA A 623 75.62 44.06 4.93
N ALA A 624 75.91 43.13 5.73
CA ALA A 624 76.66 43.21 6.97
C ALA A 624 76.32 42.00 7.89
N ALA A 625 77.38 41.27 8.12
CA ALA A 625 77.47 40.22 9.12
C ALA A 625 77.31 40.81 10.53
N LYS A 626 76.47 40.20 11.38
CA LYS A 626 76.73 40.12 12.83
C LYS A 626 76.28 38.77 13.35
N THR A 627 77.26 38.04 13.74
CA THR A 627 77.31 36.88 14.60
C THR A 627 76.50 37.06 15.89
N VAL A 628 75.70 36.14 16.25
CA VAL A 628 75.45 35.76 17.65
C VAL A 628 75.26 34.24 17.73
N LYS A 629 75.98 33.65 18.70
CA LYS A 629 76.24 32.25 18.96
C LYS A 629 75.02 31.44 19.41
N THR A 630 75.11 30.19 19.05
CA THR A 630 74.49 28.99 19.68
C THR A 630 74.30 29.06 21.19
N ASP A 631 73.14 28.64 21.66
CA ASP A 631 73.04 27.73 22.80
C ASP A 631 71.99 26.66 22.60
N LYS A 632 72.44 25.40 22.70
CA LYS A 632 71.63 24.22 22.86
C LYS A 632 71.14 24.10 24.29
N ASN A 633 69.92 23.75 24.54
CA ASN A 633 69.60 22.66 25.48
C ASN A 633 68.11 22.29 25.41
N GLU A 634 67.92 21.05 25.09
CA GLU A 634 67.02 20.06 25.68
C GLU A 634 65.90 20.57 26.62
N GLN A 635 64.69 20.30 26.27
CA GLN A 635 63.77 19.61 27.17
C GLN A 635 62.63 18.94 26.39
N GLN A 636 62.77 17.62 26.33
CA GLN A 636 61.71 16.67 25.97
C GLN A 636 60.60 16.66 27.03
N ALA A 637 59.47 16.28 26.51
CA ALA A 637 58.44 15.44 27.11
C ALA A 637 57.38 16.07 28.03
N LYS A 638 56.16 15.69 27.71
CA LYS A 638 54.94 15.61 28.49
C LYS A 638 53.89 16.70 28.23
N LYS A 639 52.95 16.37 27.34
CA LYS A 639 51.49 16.59 27.55
C LYS A 639 50.66 15.95 26.44
N GLU A 640 50.38 14.70 26.49
CA GLU A 640 49.09 14.05 26.32
C GLU A 640 48.90 13.19 27.55
N PRO A 641 47.78 13.16 28.24
CA PRO A 641 46.51 12.73 27.82
C PRO A 641 45.33 13.41 28.56
N LYS A 642 44.32 13.93 27.90
CA LYS A 642 43.04 14.25 28.56
C LYS A 642 41.79 14.01 27.70
N LEU A 643 41.91 13.31 26.56
CA LEU A 643 40.74 13.07 25.70
C LEU A 643 40.16 11.64 25.77
N LYS A 644 40.72 10.74 26.60
CA LYS A 644 40.19 9.36 26.75
C LYS A 644 39.27 9.12 27.94
N GLU A 645 39.27 10.01 28.93
CA GLU A 645 38.40 9.83 30.13
C GLU A 645 36.97 10.35 29.95
N SER A 646 36.69 11.32 29.06
CA SER A 646 35.32 11.84 28.87
C SER A 646 34.41 10.90 28.09
N LYS A 647 34.94 10.00 27.28
CA LYS A 647 34.13 9.01 26.52
C LYS A 647 33.73 7.79 27.36
N LYS A 648 34.52 7.38 28.36
CA LYS A 648 34.16 6.28 29.27
C LYS A 648 33.04 6.65 30.24
N ALA A 649 33.04 7.88 30.75
CA ALA A 649 32.01 8.37 31.69
C ALA A 649 30.63 8.57 31.05
N LYS A 650 30.53 8.81 29.71
CA LYS A 650 29.25 8.88 29.00
C LYS A 650 28.64 7.51 28.70
N ILE A 651 29.46 6.48 28.54
CA ILE A 651 28.97 5.11 28.24
C ILE A 651 28.43 4.44 29.53
N GLU A 652 29.01 4.71 30.70
CA GLU A 652 28.50 4.18 31.98
C GLU A 652 27.17 4.82 32.41
N LYS A 653 26.95 6.13 32.16
CA LYS A 653 25.65 6.79 32.44
C LYS A 653 24.51 6.32 31.55
N VAL A 654 24.78 5.83 30.35
CA VAL A 654 23.75 5.28 29.45
C VAL A 654 23.39 3.85 29.83
N LYS A 655 24.32 3.05 30.38
CA LYS A 655 24.03 1.70 30.90
C LYS A 655 23.20 1.74 32.19
N GLN A 656 23.48 2.65 33.14
CA GLN A 656 22.70 2.77 34.36
C GLN A 656 21.26 3.29 34.16
N LYS A 657 20.99 4.01 33.06
CA LYS A 657 19.63 4.46 32.71
C LYS A 657 18.79 3.38 32.01
N LYS A 658 19.40 2.31 31.49
CA LYS A 658 18.68 1.17 30.91
C LYS A 658 18.26 0.13 31.94
N ASP A 659 19.01 0.01 33.06
CA ASP A 659 18.71 -0.97 34.11
C ASP A 659 17.66 -0.47 35.10
N SER A 660 17.44 0.84 35.21
CA SER A 660 16.39 1.43 36.05
C SER A 660 14.99 1.50 35.40
N LYS A 661 14.85 1.06 34.14
CA LYS A 661 13.55 0.91 33.42
C LYS A 661 13.08 -0.54 33.27
N LYS A 662 13.77 -1.49 33.93
CA LYS A 662 13.39 -2.92 33.99
C LYS A 662 13.09 -3.42 35.42
N LYS A 663 12.75 -2.52 36.34
CA LYS A 663 12.11 -2.88 37.62
C LYS A 663 10.73 -2.24 37.69
#